data_919825c053f61ca4828425c270a6b3ce
#
_entry.id   919825c053f61ca4828425c270a6b3ce
#
_cell.length_a   1.000
_cell.length_b   1.000
_cell.length_c   1.000
_cell.angle_alpha   90.00
_cell.angle_beta   90.00
_cell.angle_gamma   90.00
#
_symmetry.space_group_name_H-M   'P 1'
#
loop_
_entity.id
_entity.type
_entity.pdbx_description
1 polymer ?
#
loop_
_entity_poly.entity_id
_entity_poly.type
_entity_poly.pdbx_seq_one_letter_code
_entity_poly.pdbx_strand_id
1 'polypeptide(L)'
;MKKSIIFCLLCLLIQTCGLFAQTKVSGTIVDNTNLPIPFANVAFKGSNEGTVANEDGRFYLESTKKYTALVIVSIGFSDREISLEKAVNYNFRIQLNEAQSLKEVVIFTGKTSKKNNPALDILRKIWERKRKNGLSQFDQYQMEKYEKVEFDMNTIDSAFMKNKLFKGMEFIFNHIDTSRVTGKTYLPIFINESLSDIYGSNKLNKVKEKLKANKNSGFSNNQQIMSFVKDLYSDYDIYNNYLTFFDKSFTSPLSKTGVDVYNYVLKDSAYIANKWCYNIVFYPRRKNELTFKGDFWVNDSTFAIKKINMAVTRSANINWVKEIYIEQEFDVQNDSIFLLTRDYMMSDFALNKKEESKGVYGKRTTLYDNHIFNQEKPAAFYREEVSYIDNDVYNRSEEYWRENRYEKLTKDELGVYKMLDTLKTVKKFQQIYNLVQILGSGYVQVGHFDYGPIFSSFGFNEVEGARLRTGGRTYFGPNDSWRLQGYTAYGFNDDKFKYGLSAKWMVDKKRRIILSGGNRRDIEQIGASLTTTNDVLGRSFASSSVFSSGSNGKLTNINLTNVGVEMELVKNLTLQSGFSYRTLEAASDAFSLDYYTDAAGTMTKSGVKQSEVNFQVEYTPNRKTIGYGVERDNVDSPFSRFYLNYSHGFKGLLDSDFQYEKIQLYYKQPIIIGPLGRTNIIMEVGKTFGTIPLGLMSVIPGNQTYFTIENTFSNLNFYEFVTDQYATLEWNHNFSGRLFARIPFMRKLNWREIIGVKGVYGTISGENRAINASGLIYNAPEKVYWEYSAGIGNIFKVFRIDFAWRGNYLNTPDTNRFTVKGSFGFYF
;
A
#
# COMPACT_ATOMS: atom_id res chain seq x y z
N MET A 1 32.01 -37.72 -48.12
CA MET A 1 30.90 -37.11 -47.42
C MET A 1 30.81 -37.41 -45.91
N LYS A 2 30.98 -38.65 -45.39
CA LYS A 2 30.91 -38.94 -43.94
C LYS A 2 31.98 -38.22 -43.08
N LYS A 3 33.22 -38.06 -43.53
CA LYS A 3 34.31 -37.38 -42.80
C LYS A 3 34.14 -35.89 -42.72
N SER A 4 33.53 -35.22 -43.74
CA SER A 4 33.27 -33.77 -43.69
C SER A 4 32.11 -33.44 -42.74
N ILE A 5 31.10 -34.30 -42.60
CA ILE A 5 29.99 -34.10 -41.69
C ILE A 5 30.45 -34.21 -40.20
N ILE A 6 31.37 -35.15 -39.94
CA ILE A 6 31.95 -35.33 -38.61
C ILE A 6 32.84 -34.11 -38.23
N PHE A 7 33.57 -33.58 -39.18
CA PHE A 7 34.40 -32.38 -38.98
C PHE A 7 33.52 -31.13 -38.75
N CYS A 8 32.43 -30.94 -39.49
CA CYS A 8 31.45 -29.87 -39.26
C CYS A 8 30.74 -30.02 -37.92
N LEU A 9 30.38 -31.24 -37.51
CA LEU A 9 29.79 -31.51 -36.20
C LEU A 9 30.78 -31.26 -35.06
N LEU A 10 32.07 -31.57 -35.28
CA LEU A 10 33.11 -31.27 -34.28
C LEU A 10 33.37 -29.72 -34.17
N CYS A 11 33.37 -28.99 -35.28
CA CYS A 11 33.48 -27.53 -35.30
C CYS A 11 32.23 -26.86 -34.66
N LEU A 12 31.03 -27.40 -34.84
CA LEU A 12 29.82 -26.94 -34.18
C LEU A 12 29.85 -27.19 -32.66
N LEU A 13 30.45 -28.28 -32.20
CA LEU A 13 30.62 -28.62 -30.80
C LEU A 13 31.67 -27.73 -30.09
N ILE A 14 32.65 -27.19 -30.83
CA ILE A 14 33.67 -26.29 -30.31
C ILE A 14 33.15 -24.85 -30.15
N GLN A 15 32.11 -24.45 -30.88
CA GLN A 15 31.50 -23.12 -30.76
C GLN A 15 30.52 -22.95 -29.58
N THR A 16 30.21 -24.02 -28.86
CA THR A 16 29.23 -23.96 -27.74
C THR A 16 29.84 -23.78 -26.34
N CYS A 17 31.17 -23.64 -26.22
CA CYS A 17 31.81 -23.39 -24.93
C CYS A 17 32.33 -21.95 -24.79
N GLY A 18 31.44 -20.98 -24.96
CA GLY A 18 31.59 -19.64 -24.38
C GLY A 18 31.22 -19.71 -22.91
N LEU A 19 32.09 -20.28 -22.09
CA LEU A 19 32.01 -20.13 -20.62
C LEU A 19 32.26 -18.65 -20.29
N PHE A 20 31.19 -17.87 -20.13
CA PHE A 20 31.31 -16.58 -19.49
C PHE A 20 31.77 -16.83 -18.05
N ALA A 21 33.02 -16.55 -17.79
CA ALA A 21 33.58 -16.65 -16.45
C ALA A 21 33.01 -15.52 -15.62
N GLN A 22 31.98 -15.78 -14.83
CA GLN A 22 31.49 -14.84 -13.82
C GLN A 22 32.34 -14.95 -12.58
N THR A 23 32.75 -13.81 -12.05
CA THR A 23 33.39 -13.75 -10.72
C THR A 23 32.41 -13.11 -9.76
N LYS A 24 32.02 -13.84 -8.71
CA LYS A 24 31.10 -13.34 -7.66
C LYS A 24 31.77 -13.48 -6.30
N VAL A 25 31.79 -12.40 -5.53
CA VAL A 25 32.43 -12.37 -4.22
C VAL A 25 31.56 -11.61 -3.23
N SER A 26 31.37 -12.19 -2.04
CA SER A 26 30.75 -11.49 -0.92
C SER A 26 31.51 -11.76 0.37
N GLY A 27 31.43 -10.81 1.32
CA GLY A 27 32.09 -10.96 2.60
C GLY A 27 31.80 -9.83 3.57
N THR A 28 32.46 -9.91 4.74
CA THR A 28 32.42 -8.89 5.77
C THR A 28 33.82 -8.44 6.10
N ILE A 29 34.05 -7.15 6.12
CA ILE A 29 35.34 -6.53 6.46
C ILE A 29 35.28 -6.11 7.92
N VAL A 30 36.28 -6.54 8.69
CA VAL A 30 36.40 -6.30 10.15
C VAL A 30 37.78 -5.81 10.50
N ASP A 31 37.92 -5.14 11.65
CA ASP A 31 39.21 -4.81 12.25
C ASP A 31 39.78 -5.97 13.07
N ASN A 32 40.93 -5.72 13.71
CA ASN A 32 41.61 -6.69 14.60
C ASN A 32 40.80 -7.05 15.84
N THR A 33 39.79 -6.26 16.21
CA THR A 33 38.89 -6.51 17.34
C THR A 33 37.58 -7.18 16.90
N ASN A 34 37.50 -7.58 15.61
CA ASN A 34 36.29 -8.10 14.97
C ASN A 34 35.12 -7.13 14.84
N LEU A 35 35.31 -5.82 14.99
CA LEU A 35 34.32 -4.81 14.72
C LEU A 35 34.24 -4.58 13.21
N PRO A 36 33.02 -4.42 12.65
CA PRO A 36 32.85 -4.16 11.23
C PRO A 36 33.49 -2.84 10.80
N ILE A 37 34.21 -2.87 9.68
CA ILE A 37 34.77 -1.67 9.04
C ILE A 37 33.78 -1.19 7.99
N PRO A 38 33.04 -0.10 8.24
CA PRO A 38 32.08 0.43 7.29
C PRO A 38 32.78 1.14 6.14
N PHE A 39 32.15 1.11 4.97
CA PHE A 39 32.52 1.87 3.78
C PHE A 39 33.94 1.60 3.23
N ALA A 40 34.50 0.42 3.50
CA ALA A 40 35.73 -0.02 2.84
C ALA A 40 35.49 -0.26 1.35
N ASN A 41 36.41 0.22 0.51
CA ASN A 41 36.38 -0.05 -0.92
C ASN A 41 36.87 -1.46 -1.20
N VAL A 42 36.14 -2.19 -2.03
CA VAL A 42 36.48 -3.53 -2.51
C VAL A 42 36.48 -3.51 -4.04
N ALA A 43 37.58 -3.80 -4.68
CA ALA A 43 37.68 -3.83 -6.14
C ALA A 43 38.39 -5.10 -6.60
N PHE A 44 38.08 -5.56 -7.80
CA PHE A 44 38.89 -6.58 -8.46
C PHE A 44 40.24 -6.01 -8.85
N LYS A 45 41.32 -6.73 -8.52
CA LYS A 45 42.67 -6.28 -8.81
C LYS A 45 42.87 -6.00 -10.29
N GLY A 46 43.39 -4.79 -10.58
CA GLY A 46 43.68 -4.35 -11.95
C GLY A 46 42.43 -4.00 -12.76
N SER A 47 41.29 -3.76 -12.14
CA SER A 47 40.06 -3.33 -12.81
C SER A 47 39.46 -2.09 -12.16
N ASN A 48 38.53 -1.44 -12.88
CA ASN A 48 37.69 -0.36 -12.35
C ASN A 48 36.37 -0.90 -11.76
N GLU A 49 36.17 -2.21 -11.68
CA GLU A 49 35.00 -2.86 -11.14
C GLU A 49 35.19 -3.04 -9.63
N GLY A 50 34.36 -2.37 -8.84
CA GLY A 50 34.45 -2.37 -7.40
C GLY A 50 33.14 -2.03 -6.72
N THR A 51 33.08 -2.23 -5.41
CA THR A 51 31.94 -1.91 -4.54
C THR A 51 32.43 -1.31 -3.24
N VAL A 52 31.51 -0.78 -2.43
CA VAL A 52 31.80 -0.25 -1.10
C VAL A 52 31.06 -1.08 -0.08
N ALA A 53 31.73 -1.46 1.01
CA ALA A 53 31.10 -2.17 2.11
C ALA A 53 30.04 -1.31 2.81
N ASN A 54 28.97 -1.93 3.29
CA ASN A 54 27.93 -1.25 4.06
C ASN A 54 28.38 -0.91 5.51
N GLU A 55 27.47 -0.36 6.34
CA GLU A 55 27.75 -0.04 7.76
C GLU A 55 28.22 -1.24 8.60
N ASP A 56 27.75 -2.44 8.25
CA ASP A 56 28.11 -3.68 8.92
C ASP A 56 29.41 -4.27 8.33
N GLY A 57 30.14 -3.52 7.48
CA GLY A 57 31.35 -3.97 6.80
C GLY A 57 31.10 -5.01 5.71
N ARG A 58 29.85 -5.26 5.30
CA ARG A 58 29.51 -6.28 4.30
C ARG A 58 29.60 -5.72 2.90
N PHE A 59 30.06 -6.56 1.97
CA PHE A 59 30.15 -6.23 0.56
C PHE A 59 29.70 -7.39 -0.32
N TYR A 60 29.29 -7.05 -1.53
CA TYR A 60 29.10 -7.97 -2.65
C TYR A 60 29.66 -7.32 -3.92
N LEU A 61 30.40 -8.08 -4.69
CA LEU A 61 31.00 -7.65 -5.95
C LEU A 61 30.89 -8.76 -6.98
N GLU A 62 30.36 -8.45 -8.17
CA GLU A 62 30.28 -9.40 -9.27
C GLU A 62 30.78 -8.79 -10.57
N SER A 63 31.26 -9.64 -11.45
CA SER A 63 31.69 -9.29 -12.79
C SER A 63 31.43 -10.43 -13.77
N THR A 64 31.15 -10.09 -14.99
CA THR A 64 31.08 -11.03 -16.12
C THR A 64 32.44 -11.54 -16.55
N LYS A 65 33.52 -10.93 -16.06
CA LYS A 65 34.90 -11.30 -16.32
C LYS A 65 35.45 -12.19 -15.20
N LYS A 66 36.52 -12.92 -15.50
CA LYS A 66 37.23 -13.72 -14.51
C LYS A 66 38.31 -12.88 -13.85
N TYR A 67 38.24 -12.72 -12.54
CA TYR A 67 39.26 -12.12 -11.71
C TYR A 67 39.83 -13.10 -10.71
N THR A 68 41.08 -12.90 -10.34
CA THR A 68 41.83 -13.83 -9.46
C THR A 68 42.15 -13.22 -8.11
N ALA A 69 41.93 -11.93 -7.91
CA ALA A 69 42.19 -11.28 -6.63
C ALA A 69 41.30 -10.04 -6.43
N LEU A 70 41.02 -9.75 -5.14
CA LEU A 70 40.41 -8.52 -4.67
C LEU A 70 41.46 -7.62 -4.02
N VAL A 71 41.25 -6.32 -4.12
CA VAL A 71 41.97 -5.32 -3.34
C VAL A 71 40.97 -4.60 -2.46
N ILE A 72 41.22 -4.57 -1.16
CA ILE A 72 40.40 -3.90 -0.17
C ILE A 72 41.18 -2.71 0.39
N VAL A 73 40.56 -1.52 0.32
CA VAL A 73 41.15 -0.27 0.79
C VAL A 73 40.19 0.39 1.75
N SER A 74 40.66 0.75 2.93
CA SER A 74 39.88 1.53 3.89
C SER A 74 40.80 2.53 4.62
N ILE A 75 40.22 3.74 4.83
CA ILE A 75 40.97 4.82 5.50
C ILE A 75 41.33 4.38 6.93
N GLY A 76 42.60 4.51 7.27
CA GLY A 76 43.12 4.09 8.58
C GLY A 76 43.58 2.63 8.69
N PHE A 77 43.41 1.87 7.61
CA PHE A 77 43.83 0.49 7.52
C PHE A 77 44.82 0.27 6.39
N SER A 78 45.65 -0.75 6.54
CA SER A 78 46.56 -1.18 5.45
C SER A 78 45.76 -1.85 4.36
N ASP A 79 46.11 -1.53 3.11
CA ASP A 79 45.48 -2.17 1.94
C ASP A 79 45.72 -3.69 2.02
N ARG A 80 44.68 -4.46 1.69
CA ARG A 80 44.75 -5.91 1.70
C ARG A 80 44.34 -6.51 0.37
N GLU A 81 45.20 -7.37 -0.14
CA GLU A 81 44.90 -8.17 -1.32
C GLU A 81 44.49 -9.59 -0.90
N ILE A 82 43.45 -10.12 -1.55
CA ILE A 82 42.92 -11.45 -1.31
C ILE A 82 42.78 -12.19 -2.63
N SER A 83 43.44 -13.37 -2.69
CA SER A 83 43.33 -14.24 -3.85
C SER A 83 41.98 -14.96 -3.89
N LEU A 84 41.41 -15.06 -5.07
CA LEU A 84 40.18 -15.77 -5.34
C LEU A 84 40.49 -17.14 -5.95
N GLU A 85 40.27 -18.18 -5.18
CA GLU A 85 40.55 -19.56 -5.63
C GLU A 85 39.46 -20.09 -6.57
N LYS A 86 38.24 -19.59 -6.45
CA LYS A 86 37.07 -20.00 -7.23
C LYS A 86 36.44 -18.81 -7.92
N ALA A 87 35.66 -19.06 -8.97
CA ALA A 87 34.88 -18.02 -9.62
C ALA A 87 33.79 -17.44 -8.70
N VAL A 88 33.27 -18.24 -7.81
CA VAL A 88 32.22 -17.86 -6.83
C VAL A 88 32.76 -18.07 -5.42
N ASN A 89 32.85 -16.99 -4.65
CA ASN A 89 33.38 -16.95 -3.30
C ASN A 89 32.42 -16.16 -2.41
N TYR A 90 31.77 -16.83 -1.47
CA TYR A 90 30.83 -16.21 -0.55
C TYR A 90 31.31 -16.26 0.88
N ASN A 91 30.82 -15.29 1.68
CA ASN A 91 31.05 -15.21 3.13
C ASN A 91 32.53 -15.06 3.54
N PHE A 92 33.32 -14.36 2.74
CA PHE A 92 34.67 -13.99 3.19
C PHE A 92 34.60 -13.15 4.48
N ARG A 93 35.39 -13.51 5.45
CA ARG A 93 35.67 -12.65 6.59
C ARG A 93 37.05 -12.06 6.41
N ILE A 94 37.13 -10.78 6.11
CA ILE A 94 38.33 -10.06 5.76
C ILE A 94 38.69 -9.16 6.93
N GLN A 95 39.83 -9.45 7.57
CA GLN A 95 40.33 -8.63 8.64
C GLN A 95 41.37 -7.65 8.09
N LEU A 96 41.23 -6.34 8.31
CA LEU A 96 42.22 -5.33 7.98
C LEU A 96 43.01 -4.95 9.23
N ASN A 97 44.31 -4.75 9.07
CA ASN A 97 45.19 -4.25 10.11
C ASN A 97 45.27 -2.73 10.03
N GLU A 98 45.34 -2.05 11.18
CA GLU A 98 45.54 -0.62 11.23
C GLU A 98 46.87 -0.22 10.54
N ALA A 99 46.81 0.90 9.78
CA ALA A 99 48.01 1.38 9.10
C ALA A 99 48.96 2.05 10.10
N GLN A 100 50.26 1.64 10.09
CA GLN A 100 51.30 2.17 10.99
C GLN A 100 51.80 3.58 10.66
N SER A 101 51.22 4.28 9.70
CA SER A 101 51.59 5.66 9.35
C SER A 101 50.41 6.61 9.46
N LEU A 102 50.61 7.68 10.21
CA LEU A 102 49.72 8.84 10.40
C LEU A 102 49.45 9.55 9.06
N LYS A 103 48.57 8.98 8.24
CA LYS A 103 47.79 9.76 7.32
C LYS A 103 46.50 10.08 8.05
N GLU A 104 46.17 11.37 8.09
CA GLU A 104 45.02 11.97 8.75
C GLU A 104 43.77 11.11 8.56
N VAL A 105 43.38 10.41 9.61
CA VAL A 105 42.18 9.55 9.61
C VAL A 105 40.97 10.45 9.70
N VAL A 106 40.32 10.72 8.60
CA VAL A 106 39.02 11.38 8.61
C VAL A 106 37.97 10.37 9.04
N ILE A 107 37.80 10.23 10.35
CA ILE A 107 36.71 9.44 10.94
C ILE A 107 35.41 10.22 10.66
N PHE A 108 34.52 9.68 9.79
CA PHE A 108 33.21 10.22 9.53
C PHE A 108 32.24 9.95 10.71
N THR A 109 32.67 10.25 11.93
CA THR A 109 31.87 10.20 13.14
C THR A 109 31.79 11.59 13.75
N GLY A 110 30.57 12.06 13.97
CA GLY A 110 30.33 13.37 14.55
C GLY A 110 29.54 14.33 13.64
N LYS A 111 29.22 15.50 14.16
CA LYS A 111 28.52 16.53 13.40
C LYS A 111 29.50 17.24 12.46
N THR A 112 29.25 17.20 11.16
CA THR A 112 30.00 18.02 10.21
C THR A 112 29.64 19.49 10.37
N SER A 113 30.63 20.36 10.14
CA SER A 113 30.37 21.81 10.12
C SER A 113 29.38 22.17 9.03
N LYS A 114 28.50 23.14 9.31
CA LYS A 114 27.64 23.78 8.30
C LYS A 114 28.37 24.96 7.62
N LYS A 115 29.48 25.39 8.17
CA LYS A 115 30.31 26.47 7.62
C LYS A 115 31.54 25.84 6.95
N ASN A 116 31.93 26.37 5.78
CA ASN A 116 33.10 25.95 5.02
C ASN A 116 33.12 24.43 4.71
N ASN A 117 31.98 23.86 4.31
CA ASN A 117 31.87 22.46 3.92
C ASN A 117 31.72 22.34 2.39
N PRO A 118 32.72 21.84 1.67
CA PRO A 118 32.69 21.75 0.21
C PRO A 118 31.54 20.86 -0.32
N ALA A 119 31.10 19.88 0.44
CA ALA A 119 29.95 19.06 0.08
C ALA A 119 28.65 19.89 0.01
N LEU A 120 28.50 20.86 0.92
CA LEU A 120 27.34 21.76 0.92
C LEU A 120 27.37 22.76 -0.24
N ASP A 121 28.55 23.17 -0.69
CA ASP A 121 28.69 24.03 -1.87
C ASP A 121 28.26 23.29 -3.14
N ILE A 122 28.62 22.03 -3.26
CA ILE A 122 28.15 21.16 -4.35
C ILE A 122 26.64 20.96 -4.28
N LEU A 123 26.06 20.71 -3.08
CA LEU A 123 24.61 20.58 -2.89
C LEU A 123 23.86 21.84 -3.34
N ARG A 124 24.37 23.06 -3.03
CA ARG A 124 23.75 24.31 -3.50
C ARG A 124 23.67 24.34 -5.04
N LYS A 125 24.74 23.94 -5.71
CA LYS A 125 24.78 23.86 -7.17
C LYS A 125 23.82 22.82 -7.73
N ILE A 126 23.65 21.68 -7.04
CA ILE A 126 22.62 20.70 -7.40
C ILE A 126 21.21 21.34 -7.31
N TRP A 127 20.91 22.07 -6.22
CA TRP A 127 19.58 22.71 -6.06
C TRP A 127 19.27 23.78 -7.11
N GLU A 128 20.28 24.53 -7.51
CA GLU A 128 20.13 25.54 -8.57
C GLU A 128 19.85 24.93 -9.94
N ARG A 129 20.41 23.75 -10.19
CA ARG A 129 20.37 23.11 -11.51
C ARG A 129 19.41 21.92 -11.63
N LYS A 130 18.82 21.45 -10.54
CA LYS A 130 18.00 20.21 -10.53
C LYS A 130 16.84 20.24 -11.54
N ARG A 131 16.28 21.40 -11.87
CA ARG A 131 15.21 21.55 -12.88
C ARG A 131 15.73 21.45 -14.31
N LYS A 132 17.04 21.59 -14.52
CA LYS A 132 17.70 21.48 -15.82
C LYS A 132 18.28 20.08 -16.05
N ASN A 133 18.16 19.19 -15.06
CA ASN A 133 18.61 17.82 -15.11
C ASN A 133 17.41 16.88 -15.24
N GLY A 134 17.56 15.80 -16.00
CA GLY A 134 16.54 14.78 -16.17
C GLY A 134 15.39 15.19 -17.11
N LEU A 135 14.26 14.50 -16.94
CA LEU A 135 13.09 14.63 -17.84
C LEU A 135 12.37 15.97 -17.74
N SER A 136 12.57 16.71 -16.64
CA SER A 136 11.89 18.00 -16.38
C SER A 136 12.25 19.13 -17.37
N GLN A 137 13.33 18.97 -18.14
CA GLN A 137 13.75 19.94 -19.15
C GLN A 137 13.02 19.82 -20.50
N PHE A 138 12.26 18.75 -20.70
CA PHE A 138 11.54 18.49 -21.96
C PHE A 138 10.06 18.78 -21.80
N ASP A 139 9.42 19.38 -22.81
CA ASP A 139 7.98 19.60 -22.78
C ASP A 139 7.20 18.29 -22.81
N GLN A 140 7.65 17.36 -23.64
CA GLN A 140 7.12 16.01 -23.73
C GLN A 140 8.25 14.99 -23.88
N TYR A 141 8.03 13.80 -23.34
CA TYR A 141 8.96 12.68 -23.44
C TYR A 141 8.24 11.36 -23.57
N GLN A 142 8.89 10.40 -24.18
CA GLN A 142 8.50 9.01 -24.25
C GLN A 142 9.69 8.15 -23.88
N MET A 143 9.46 7.04 -23.19
CA MET A 143 10.47 6.03 -22.90
C MET A 143 9.82 4.67 -22.71
N GLU A 144 10.58 3.62 -22.89
CA GLU A 144 10.20 2.28 -22.50
C GLU A 144 10.63 1.99 -21.06
N LYS A 145 9.79 1.30 -20.31
CA LYS A 145 10.01 0.88 -18.92
C LYS A 145 9.89 -0.62 -18.84
N TYR A 146 10.97 -1.30 -18.47
CA TYR A 146 10.95 -2.68 -18.03
C TYR A 146 11.03 -2.71 -16.51
N GLU A 147 10.14 -3.47 -15.86
CA GLU A 147 10.11 -3.59 -14.41
C GLU A 147 10.02 -5.06 -14.00
N LYS A 148 10.90 -5.48 -13.10
CA LYS A 148 10.92 -6.80 -12.49
C LYS A 148 10.76 -6.66 -10.98
N VAL A 149 9.71 -7.28 -10.42
CA VAL A 149 9.45 -7.34 -8.99
C VAL A 149 9.57 -8.77 -8.53
N GLU A 150 10.32 -8.98 -7.45
CA GLU A 150 10.64 -10.29 -6.91
C GLU A 150 10.35 -10.32 -5.40
N PHE A 151 9.86 -11.46 -4.93
CA PHE A 151 9.81 -11.78 -3.51
C PHE A 151 10.62 -13.02 -3.25
N ASP A 152 11.47 -12.93 -2.23
CA ASP A 152 12.36 -14.02 -1.89
C ASP A 152 12.33 -14.27 -0.39
N MET A 153 12.17 -15.51 0.02
CA MET A 153 12.42 -15.87 1.42
C MET A 153 13.90 -15.73 1.70
N ASN A 154 14.28 -15.08 2.81
CA ASN A 154 15.67 -14.81 3.13
C ASN A 154 16.15 -15.53 4.39
N THR A 155 17.46 -15.51 4.61
CA THR A 155 18.12 -16.15 5.75
C THR A 155 17.85 -17.67 5.79
N ILE A 156 18.04 -18.33 4.63
CA ILE A 156 17.86 -19.77 4.46
C ILE A 156 19.07 -20.49 5.04
N ASP A 157 18.88 -21.19 6.15
CA ASP A 157 19.90 -22.03 6.81
C ASP A 157 19.55 -23.52 6.71
N SER A 158 20.48 -24.38 7.10
CA SER A 158 20.29 -25.84 7.07
C SER A 158 19.13 -26.31 7.96
N ALA A 159 18.85 -25.59 9.06
CA ALA A 159 17.72 -25.91 9.92
C ALA A 159 16.39 -25.59 9.24
N PHE A 160 16.33 -24.49 8.51
CA PHE A 160 15.19 -24.11 7.70
C PHE A 160 14.91 -25.13 6.60
N MET A 161 15.93 -25.53 5.85
CA MET A 161 15.79 -26.53 4.78
C MET A 161 15.29 -27.88 5.27
N LYS A 162 15.69 -28.29 6.49
CA LYS A 162 15.25 -29.56 7.11
C LYS A 162 13.87 -29.48 7.78
N ASN A 163 13.20 -28.33 7.76
CA ASN A 163 11.89 -28.18 8.40
C ASN A 163 10.86 -29.09 7.72
N LYS A 164 10.07 -29.80 8.54
CA LYS A 164 8.98 -30.68 8.06
C LYS A 164 7.97 -29.97 7.14
N LEU A 165 7.90 -28.65 7.22
CA LEU A 165 7.07 -27.82 6.34
C LEU A 165 7.42 -28.04 4.86
N PHE A 166 8.69 -28.25 4.52
CA PHE A 166 9.18 -28.38 3.14
C PHE A 166 9.30 -29.82 2.66
N LYS A 167 8.85 -30.79 3.46
CA LYS A 167 8.86 -32.19 3.04
C LYS A 167 8.08 -32.41 1.74
N GLY A 168 8.76 -32.91 0.70
CA GLY A 168 8.23 -33.07 -0.66
C GLY A 168 8.36 -31.82 -1.54
N MET A 169 9.05 -30.79 -1.07
CA MET A 169 9.36 -29.56 -1.80
C MET A 169 10.87 -29.24 -1.78
N GLU A 170 11.72 -30.22 -1.44
CA GLU A 170 13.16 -30.01 -1.27
C GLU A 170 13.85 -29.49 -2.54
N PHE A 171 13.27 -29.75 -3.71
CA PHE A 171 13.78 -29.28 -5.01
C PHE A 171 13.87 -27.76 -5.10
N ILE A 172 13.08 -27.01 -4.30
CA ILE A 172 13.14 -25.54 -4.31
C ILE A 172 14.50 -25.03 -3.84
N PHE A 173 15.16 -25.74 -2.94
CA PHE A 173 16.43 -25.32 -2.35
C PHE A 173 17.61 -25.43 -3.32
N ASN A 174 17.43 -26.04 -4.50
CA ASN A 174 18.42 -26.00 -5.57
C ASN A 174 18.54 -24.61 -6.23
N HIS A 175 17.61 -23.71 -5.93
CA HIS A 175 17.56 -22.35 -6.47
C HIS A 175 17.85 -21.28 -5.42
N ILE A 176 18.57 -21.64 -4.36
CA ILE A 176 19.07 -20.67 -3.37
C ILE A 176 20.20 -19.85 -3.98
N ASP A 177 20.10 -18.53 -3.83
CA ASP A 177 21.13 -17.58 -4.23
C ASP A 177 21.53 -16.69 -3.03
N THR A 178 22.49 -15.79 -3.23
CA THR A 178 22.98 -14.87 -2.20
C THR A 178 22.74 -13.42 -2.61
N SER A 179 22.12 -12.65 -1.70
CA SER A 179 21.83 -11.24 -1.94
C SER A 179 23.12 -10.41 -2.04
N ARG A 180 23.26 -9.66 -3.12
CA ARG A 180 24.36 -8.71 -3.32
C ARG A 180 24.39 -7.58 -2.27
N VAL A 181 23.24 -7.27 -1.67
CA VAL A 181 23.12 -6.17 -0.70
C VAL A 181 23.42 -6.63 0.71
N THR A 182 22.89 -7.80 1.12
CA THR A 182 22.97 -8.27 2.51
C THR A 182 23.98 -9.39 2.72
N GLY A 183 24.46 -10.03 1.65
CA GLY A 183 25.29 -11.23 1.71
C GLY A 183 24.57 -12.48 2.27
N LYS A 184 23.23 -12.42 2.43
CA LYS A 184 22.43 -13.53 2.97
C LYS A 184 21.84 -14.36 1.86
N THR A 185 21.66 -15.64 2.15
CA THR A 185 20.98 -16.58 1.26
C THR A 185 19.50 -16.23 1.12
N TYR A 186 18.95 -16.41 -0.07
CA TYR A 186 17.55 -16.23 -0.34
C TYR A 186 17.03 -17.27 -1.34
N LEU A 187 15.72 -17.49 -1.33
CA LEU A 187 14.98 -18.35 -2.23
C LEU A 187 13.85 -17.57 -2.90
N PRO A 188 13.84 -17.39 -4.22
CA PRO A 188 12.76 -16.74 -4.92
C PRO A 188 11.44 -17.51 -4.78
N ILE A 189 10.35 -16.77 -4.46
CA ILE A 189 9.00 -17.33 -4.32
C ILE A 189 7.97 -16.64 -5.22
N PHE A 190 8.33 -15.52 -5.81
CA PHE A 190 7.47 -14.78 -6.73
C PHE A 190 8.32 -13.91 -7.64
N ILE A 191 7.94 -13.86 -8.93
CA ILE A 191 8.52 -12.96 -9.93
C ILE A 191 7.38 -12.38 -10.76
N ASN A 192 7.38 -11.06 -10.94
CA ASN A 192 6.54 -10.35 -11.89
C ASN A 192 7.42 -9.51 -12.81
N GLU A 193 7.24 -9.65 -14.12
CA GLU A 193 7.88 -8.81 -15.12
C GLU A 193 6.83 -8.02 -15.89
N SER A 194 7.10 -6.75 -16.14
CA SER A 194 6.24 -5.90 -16.98
C SER A 194 7.06 -5.05 -17.94
N LEU A 195 6.48 -4.80 -19.10
CA LEU A 195 7.03 -3.89 -20.12
C LEU A 195 5.94 -2.88 -20.47
N SER A 196 6.29 -1.60 -20.41
CA SER A 196 5.38 -0.48 -20.61
C SER A 196 6.02 0.61 -21.45
N ASP A 197 5.20 1.35 -22.21
CA ASP A 197 5.58 2.65 -22.77
C ASP A 197 5.11 3.74 -21.79
N ILE A 198 6.01 4.65 -21.44
CA ILE A 198 5.74 5.82 -20.62
C ILE A 198 5.70 7.05 -21.51
N TYR A 199 4.65 7.83 -21.42
CA TYR A 199 4.49 9.12 -22.12
C TYR A 199 4.29 10.21 -21.08
N GLY A 200 5.17 11.19 -21.05
CA GLY A 200 5.09 12.32 -20.13
C GLY A 200 4.88 13.64 -20.87
N SER A 201 4.11 14.53 -20.25
CA SER A 201 3.98 15.93 -20.65
C SER A 201 4.16 16.83 -19.44
N ASN A 202 5.30 17.50 -19.37
CA ASN A 202 5.58 18.46 -18.28
C ASN A 202 4.69 19.70 -18.39
N LYS A 203 4.33 20.10 -19.61
CA LYS A 203 3.39 21.22 -19.85
C LYS A 203 1.99 20.94 -19.26
N LEU A 204 1.51 19.70 -19.38
CA LEU A 204 0.21 19.29 -18.84
C LEU A 204 0.30 18.73 -17.42
N ASN A 205 1.51 18.54 -16.90
CA ASN A 205 1.79 17.82 -15.66
C ASN A 205 1.10 16.45 -15.62
N LYS A 206 1.25 15.68 -16.69
CA LYS A 206 0.62 14.36 -16.85
C LYS A 206 1.61 13.32 -17.34
N VAL A 207 1.43 12.10 -16.83
CA VAL A 207 2.13 10.90 -17.31
C VAL A 207 1.10 9.84 -17.65
N LYS A 208 1.24 9.20 -18.82
CA LYS A 208 0.44 8.06 -19.25
C LYS A 208 1.33 6.84 -19.39
N GLU A 209 1.00 5.76 -18.72
CA GLU A 209 1.65 4.47 -18.86
C GLU A 209 0.78 3.54 -19.69
N LYS A 210 1.36 2.89 -20.70
CA LYS A 210 0.69 1.90 -21.54
C LYS A 210 1.40 0.56 -21.39
N LEU A 211 0.78 -0.36 -20.70
CA LEU A 211 1.30 -1.71 -20.50
C LEU A 211 1.31 -2.50 -21.82
N LYS A 212 2.46 -3.03 -22.21
CA LYS A 212 2.69 -3.83 -23.44
C LYS A 212 2.69 -5.33 -23.16
N ALA A 213 3.24 -5.71 -22.00
CA ALA A 213 3.34 -7.11 -21.57
C ALA A 213 3.45 -7.19 -20.05
N ASN A 214 2.88 -8.25 -19.48
CA ASN A 214 3.05 -8.60 -18.07
C ASN A 214 3.14 -10.13 -17.93
N LYS A 215 4.14 -10.59 -17.19
CA LYS A 215 4.36 -12.01 -16.91
C LYS A 215 4.49 -12.21 -15.41
N ASN A 216 3.63 -13.05 -14.86
CA ASN A 216 3.64 -13.42 -13.47
C ASN A 216 4.04 -14.88 -13.29
N SER A 217 4.88 -15.16 -12.31
CA SER A 217 5.20 -16.50 -11.84
C SER A 217 5.10 -16.55 -10.32
N GLY A 218 4.68 -17.69 -9.79
CA GLY A 218 4.45 -17.81 -8.35
C GLY A 218 3.01 -17.47 -7.94
N PHE A 219 2.84 -16.65 -6.93
CA PHE A 219 1.56 -16.35 -6.25
C PHE A 219 0.74 -15.22 -6.91
N SER A 220 0.68 -15.17 -8.21
CA SER A 220 0.17 -14.05 -9.00
C SER A 220 -1.29 -13.67 -8.78
N ASN A 221 -2.12 -14.58 -8.28
CA ASN A 221 -3.56 -14.35 -8.14
C ASN A 221 -3.98 -13.84 -6.75
N ASN A 222 -3.03 -13.59 -5.85
CA ASN A 222 -3.34 -13.14 -4.50
C ASN A 222 -3.30 -11.62 -4.41
N GLN A 223 -4.46 -10.98 -4.48
CA GLN A 223 -4.62 -9.52 -4.35
C GLN A 223 -4.04 -8.97 -3.04
N GLN A 224 -4.03 -9.77 -1.97
CA GLN A 224 -3.50 -9.34 -0.68
C GLN A 224 -1.99 -9.29 -0.65
N ILE A 225 -1.31 -10.24 -1.29
CA ILE A 225 0.14 -10.14 -1.49
C ILE A 225 0.44 -8.88 -2.31
N MET A 226 -0.33 -8.62 -3.37
CA MET A 226 -0.16 -7.42 -4.18
C MET A 226 -0.42 -6.14 -3.40
N SER A 227 -1.39 -6.10 -2.49
CA SER A 227 -1.64 -4.93 -1.63
C SER A 227 -0.54 -4.71 -0.58
N PHE A 228 0.04 -5.78 -0.04
CA PHE A 228 1.18 -5.71 0.88
C PHE A 228 2.43 -5.15 0.20
N VAL A 229 2.59 -5.44 -1.07
CA VAL A 229 3.77 -5.06 -1.86
C VAL A 229 3.58 -3.82 -2.71
N LYS A 230 2.41 -3.18 -2.61
CA LYS A 230 2.07 -1.97 -3.38
C LYS A 230 3.16 -0.89 -3.33
N ASP A 231 3.83 -0.74 -2.19
CA ASP A 231 4.88 0.27 -2.01
C ASP A 231 6.15 -0.03 -2.82
N LEU A 232 6.35 -1.29 -3.25
CA LEU A 232 7.43 -1.63 -4.19
C LEU A 232 7.17 -1.08 -5.60
N TYR A 233 5.91 -0.83 -5.96
CA TYR A 233 5.53 -0.25 -7.25
C TYR A 233 5.41 1.28 -7.21
N SER A 234 5.77 1.92 -6.09
CA SER A 234 5.70 3.38 -5.98
C SER A 234 6.85 4.03 -6.72
N ASP A 235 6.53 4.99 -7.58
CA ASP A 235 7.52 5.83 -8.24
C ASP A 235 8.00 6.93 -7.27
N TYR A 236 9.28 7.22 -7.31
CA TYR A 236 9.89 8.29 -6.53
C TYR A 236 11.02 8.96 -7.32
N ASP A 237 11.19 10.26 -7.10
CA ASP A 237 12.26 11.06 -7.67
C ASP A 237 13.16 11.54 -6.54
N ILE A 238 14.45 11.16 -6.58
CA ILE A 238 15.44 11.55 -5.55
C ILE A 238 15.61 13.05 -5.40
N TYR A 239 15.31 13.83 -6.43
CA TYR A 239 15.37 15.28 -6.39
C TYR A 239 14.19 15.92 -5.64
N ASN A 240 13.15 15.16 -5.28
CA ASN A 240 12.08 15.62 -4.41
C ASN A 240 12.59 15.85 -2.99
N ASN A 241 11.96 16.77 -2.28
CA ASN A 241 12.36 17.06 -0.89
C ASN A 241 12.07 15.89 0.05
N TYR A 242 11.03 15.12 -0.25
CA TYR A 242 10.59 13.96 0.53
C TYR A 242 10.31 12.79 -0.39
N LEU A 243 10.73 11.61 0.05
CA LEU A 243 10.47 10.33 -0.61
C LEU A 243 9.52 9.53 0.27
N THR A 244 8.44 9.01 -0.31
CA THR A 244 7.42 8.28 0.45
C THR A 244 7.58 6.78 0.24
N PHE A 245 7.80 6.05 1.34
CA PHE A 245 7.82 4.60 1.38
C PHE A 245 7.00 4.12 2.57
N PHE A 246 6.13 3.13 2.37
CA PHE A 246 5.32 2.53 3.44
C PHE A 246 4.53 3.58 4.24
N ASP A 247 3.87 4.50 3.53
CA ASP A 247 3.14 5.64 4.11
C ASP A 247 3.99 6.57 5.00
N LYS A 248 5.33 6.49 4.91
CA LYS A 248 6.27 7.34 5.65
C LYS A 248 7.02 8.26 4.71
N SER A 249 7.19 9.48 5.16
CA SER A 249 7.91 10.51 4.42
C SER A 249 9.35 10.63 4.92
N PHE A 250 10.30 10.26 4.07
CA PHE A 250 11.73 10.35 4.32
C PHE A 250 12.29 11.63 3.71
N THR A 251 13.14 12.33 4.44
CA THR A 251 13.84 13.48 3.86
C THR A 251 14.86 12.99 2.84
N SER A 252 14.77 13.46 1.59
CA SER A 252 15.77 13.15 0.58
C SER A 252 17.14 13.72 0.96
N PRO A 253 18.26 13.03 0.70
CA PRO A 253 19.58 13.59 0.88
C PRO A 253 19.86 14.77 -0.07
N LEU A 254 19.10 14.90 -1.16
CA LEU A 254 19.18 16.04 -2.08
C LEU A 254 18.20 17.17 -1.75
N SER A 255 17.46 17.06 -0.64
CA SER A 255 16.55 18.11 -0.19
C SER A 255 17.30 19.34 0.34
N LYS A 256 16.72 20.53 0.14
CA LYS A 256 17.22 21.77 0.79
C LYS A 256 17.19 21.66 2.32
N THR A 257 16.20 20.97 2.87
CA THR A 257 16.08 20.70 4.32
C THR A 257 16.99 19.57 4.79
N GLY A 258 17.64 18.87 3.86
CA GLY A 258 18.60 17.79 4.15
C GLY A 258 19.74 18.23 5.06
N VAL A 259 20.20 19.47 4.94
CA VAL A 259 21.30 20.03 5.78
C VAL A 259 20.97 20.06 7.28
N ASP A 260 19.70 19.99 7.66
CA ASP A 260 19.26 19.98 9.05
C ASP A 260 19.20 18.58 9.65
N VAL A 261 19.11 17.55 8.79
CA VAL A 261 18.93 16.16 9.21
C VAL A 261 20.11 15.25 8.84
N TYR A 262 20.96 15.67 7.88
CA TYR A 262 22.14 14.90 7.46
C TYR A 262 23.45 15.64 7.75
N ASN A 263 24.50 14.85 7.92
CA ASN A 263 25.89 15.25 7.76
C ASN A 263 26.31 14.91 6.33
N TYR A 264 27.08 15.79 5.68
CA TYR A 264 27.60 15.56 4.33
C TYR A 264 29.12 15.70 4.35
N VAL A 265 29.78 14.80 3.61
CA VAL A 265 31.23 14.76 3.48
C VAL A 265 31.61 14.55 2.03
N LEU A 266 32.42 15.45 1.48
CA LEU A 266 33.07 15.21 0.21
C LEU A 266 34.18 14.19 0.45
N LYS A 267 34.01 12.96 -0.05
CA LYS A 267 34.91 11.84 0.20
C LYS A 267 36.00 11.72 -0.85
N ASP A 268 35.60 11.80 -2.13
CA ASP A 268 36.47 11.47 -3.24
C ASP A 268 36.00 12.12 -4.54
N SER A 269 36.78 11.96 -5.61
CA SER A 269 36.39 12.30 -6.96
C SER A 269 37.01 11.30 -7.94
N ALA A 270 36.25 10.90 -8.95
CA ALA A 270 36.67 9.92 -9.95
C ALA A 270 35.95 10.09 -11.28
N TYR A 271 36.52 9.51 -12.35
CA TYR A 271 35.83 9.34 -13.61
C TYR A 271 34.81 8.17 -13.50
N ILE A 272 33.55 8.45 -13.82
CA ILE A 272 32.51 7.43 -13.95
C ILE A 272 31.94 7.54 -15.35
N ALA A 273 32.13 6.50 -16.17
CA ALA A 273 31.69 6.50 -17.58
C ALA A 273 32.13 7.80 -18.32
N ASN A 274 33.43 8.12 -18.26
CA ASN A 274 34.04 9.29 -18.89
C ASN A 274 33.58 10.67 -18.39
N LYS A 275 32.87 10.75 -17.27
CA LYS A 275 32.46 12.00 -16.60
C LYS A 275 33.17 12.12 -15.27
N TRP A 276 33.83 13.26 -15.02
CA TRP A 276 34.40 13.54 -13.71
C TRP A 276 33.28 13.80 -12.69
N CYS A 277 33.31 13.08 -11.59
CA CYS A 277 32.27 13.14 -10.56
C CYS A 277 32.88 13.25 -9.16
N TYR A 278 32.19 14.00 -8.30
CA TYR A 278 32.48 14.08 -6.87
C TYR A 278 31.64 13.05 -6.12
N ASN A 279 32.27 12.32 -5.19
CA ASN A 279 31.57 11.43 -4.28
C ASN A 279 31.23 12.15 -2.97
N ILE A 280 29.94 12.22 -2.63
CA ILE A 280 29.46 12.81 -1.40
C ILE A 280 28.79 11.74 -0.58
N VAL A 281 29.34 11.49 0.63
CA VAL A 281 28.75 10.60 1.63
C VAL A 281 27.82 11.40 2.52
N PHE A 282 26.67 10.82 2.85
CA PHE A 282 25.69 11.42 3.76
C PHE A 282 25.20 10.40 4.80
N TYR A 283 24.97 10.89 6.02
CA TYR A 283 24.45 10.08 7.12
C TYR A 283 23.65 10.93 8.09
N PRO A 284 22.66 10.33 8.82
CA PRO A 284 21.78 11.07 9.71
C PRO A 284 22.50 11.80 10.85
N ARG A 285 22.06 13.00 11.19
CA ARG A 285 22.50 13.74 12.39
C ARG A 285 21.97 13.15 13.69
N ARG A 286 20.82 12.47 13.62
CA ARG A 286 20.14 11.89 14.79
C ARG A 286 19.65 10.48 14.46
N LYS A 287 19.68 9.61 15.45
CA LYS A 287 19.10 8.26 15.35
C LYS A 287 17.56 8.37 15.37
N ASN A 288 16.88 7.39 14.80
CA ASN A 288 15.42 7.20 14.79
C ASN A 288 14.62 8.23 13.96
N GLU A 289 15.28 9.06 13.17
CA GLU A 289 14.61 9.88 12.16
C GLU A 289 14.35 9.06 10.89
N LEU A 290 13.34 9.46 10.12
CA LEU A 290 13.04 8.88 8.80
C LEU A 290 14.01 9.48 7.77
N THR A 291 15.18 8.91 7.72
CA THR A 291 16.31 9.38 6.93
C THR A 291 17.08 8.21 6.32
N PHE A 292 17.90 8.52 5.35
CA PHE A 292 18.79 7.59 4.69
C PHE A 292 20.24 7.78 5.13
N LYS A 293 21.08 6.82 4.80
CA LYS A 293 22.54 6.89 4.80
C LYS A 293 23.04 6.37 3.47
N GLY A 294 24.17 6.83 3.00
CA GLY A 294 24.74 6.36 1.74
C GLY A 294 25.67 7.36 1.10
N ASP A 295 25.80 7.27 -0.20
CA ASP A 295 26.62 8.14 -1.00
C ASP A 295 25.98 8.45 -2.37
N PHE A 296 26.40 9.53 -2.97
CA PHE A 296 26.07 9.82 -4.35
C PHE A 296 27.24 10.43 -5.11
N TRP A 297 27.26 10.15 -6.41
CA TRP A 297 28.22 10.69 -7.34
C TRP A 297 27.56 11.77 -8.18
N VAL A 298 28.13 12.94 -8.20
CA VAL A 298 27.62 14.12 -8.89
C VAL A 298 28.63 14.64 -9.88
N ASN A 299 28.22 14.87 -11.12
CA ASN A 299 29.08 15.40 -12.16
C ASN A 299 29.54 16.84 -11.85
N ASP A 300 30.78 17.16 -12.14
CA ASP A 300 31.42 18.41 -11.79
C ASP A 300 30.91 19.63 -12.58
N SER A 301 30.41 19.41 -13.80
CA SER A 301 30.00 20.47 -14.73
C SER A 301 28.49 20.72 -14.69
N THR A 302 27.69 19.66 -14.74
CA THR A 302 26.22 19.75 -14.79
C THR A 302 25.59 19.75 -13.41
N PHE A 303 26.33 19.26 -12.39
CA PHE A 303 25.81 18.96 -11.05
C PHE A 303 24.60 18.03 -11.03
N ALA A 304 24.51 17.17 -12.06
CA ALA A 304 23.56 16.07 -12.12
C ALA A 304 24.09 14.85 -11.40
N ILE A 305 23.19 14.08 -10.78
CA ILE A 305 23.55 12.82 -10.14
C ILE A 305 23.83 11.78 -11.22
N LYS A 306 24.97 11.09 -11.12
CA LYS A 306 25.36 9.97 -11.97
C LYS A 306 24.98 8.63 -11.33
N LYS A 307 25.14 8.53 -10.02
CA LYS A 307 24.79 7.35 -9.24
C LYS A 307 24.45 7.76 -7.81
N ILE A 308 23.49 7.09 -7.21
CA ILE A 308 23.18 7.24 -5.79
C ILE A 308 22.91 5.86 -5.17
N ASN A 309 23.51 5.63 -4.00
CA ASN A 309 23.24 4.50 -3.14
C ASN A 309 22.71 5.02 -1.82
N MET A 310 21.57 4.53 -1.38
CA MET A 310 21.00 4.94 -0.10
C MET A 310 20.28 3.80 0.59
N ALA A 311 20.43 3.76 1.91
CA ALA A 311 19.76 2.78 2.75
C ALA A 311 19.05 3.47 3.90
N VAL A 312 17.89 2.95 4.29
CA VAL A 312 17.19 3.38 5.50
C VAL A 312 17.88 2.77 6.69
N THR A 313 18.10 3.58 7.74
CA THR A 313 18.73 3.10 8.97
C THR A 313 17.81 2.14 9.72
N ARG A 314 18.34 1.09 10.34
CA ARG A 314 17.60 0.13 11.18
C ARG A 314 16.87 0.79 12.34
N SER A 315 17.36 1.95 12.79
CA SER A 315 16.75 2.74 13.86
C SER A 315 15.50 3.50 13.43
N ALA A 316 15.18 3.59 12.15
CA ALA A 316 13.98 4.25 11.66
C ALA A 316 12.71 3.59 12.22
N ASN A 317 11.72 4.41 12.58
CA ASN A 317 10.45 3.91 13.13
C ASN A 317 9.53 3.41 12.00
N ILE A 318 9.93 2.28 11.40
CA ILE A 318 9.13 1.51 10.43
C ILE A 318 8.98 0.10 10.99
N ASN A 319 7.76 -0.42 10.98
CA ASN A 319 7.51 -1.81 11.37
C ASN A 319 7.78 -2.75 10.21
N TRP A 320 8.04 -4.00 10.54
CA TRP A 320 8.15 -5.12 9.60
C TRP A 320 9.25 -4.97 8.55
N VAL A 321 9.84 -3.77 8.44
CA VAL A 321 10.95 -3.46 7.54
C VAL A 321 12.23 -3.35 8.34
N LYS A 322 13.19 -4.19 8.02
CA LYS A 322 14.49 -4.24 8.65
C LYS A 322 15.47 -3.29 7.96
N GLU A 323 15.39 -3.25 6.63
CA GLU A 323 16.25 -2.43 5.79
C GLU A 323 15.53 -2.10 4.48
N ILE A 324 15.76 -0.90 3.95
CA ILE A 324 15.43 -0.52 2.57
C ILE A 324 16.74 -0.09 1.95
N TYR A 325 17.07 -0.65 0.80
CA TYR A 325 18.21 -0.29 -0.01
C TYR A 325 17.74 0.20 -1.37
N ILE A 326 18.31 1.31 -1.82
CA ILE A 326 17.99 1.94 -3.10
C ILE A 326 19.30 2.26 -3.81
N GLU A 327 19.37 1.88 -5.08
CA GLU A 327 20.45 2.21 -5.99
C GLU A 327 19.86 2.75 -7.28
N GLN A 328 20.28 3.96 -7.68
CA GLN A 328 19.89 4.54 -8.96
C GLN A 328 21.12 4.88 -9.78
N GLU A 329 21.05 4.59 -11.08
CA GLU A 329 22.09 4.90 -12.06
C GLU A 329 21.49 5.76 -13.18
N PHE A 330 22.23 6.79 -13.57
CA PHE A 330 21.83 7.75 -14.57
C PHE A 330 22.85 7.74 -15.72
N ASP A 331 22.40 7.54 -16.93
CA ASP A 331 23.25 7.60 -18.10
C ASP A 331 23.14 8.91 -18.82
N VAL A 332 24.22 9.28 -19.48
CA VAL A 332 24.38 10.58 -20.14
C VAL A 332 23.96 10.46 -21.59
N GLN A 333 22.96 11.25 -21.99
CA GLN A 333 22.62 11.46 -23.39
C GLN A 333 23.08 12.83 -23.85
N ASN A 334 23.55 12.91 -25.10
CA ASN A 334 24.03 14.16 -25.71
C ASN A 334 25.00 14.94 -24.80
N ASP A 335 25.91 14.26 -24.13
CA ASP A 335 26.99 14.78 -23.28
C ASP A 335 26.58 15.57 -22.04
N SER A 336 25.32 15.94 -21.87
CA SER A 336 24.88 16.84 -20.79
C SER A 336 23.62 16.44 -20.06
N ILE A 337 22.83 15.52 -20.63
CA ILE A 337 21.54 15.12 -20.08
C ILE A 337 21.68 13.80 -19.32
N PHE A 338 21.44 13.84 -18.01
CA PHE A 338 21.51 12.66 -17.14
C PHE A 338 20.10 12.12 -16.94
N LEU A 339 19.83 10.93 -17.47
CA LEU A 339 18.55 10.25 -17.40
C LEU A 339 18.66 9.00 -16.53
N LEU A 340 17.66 8.77 -15.69
CA LEU A 340 17.55 7.53 -14.93
C LEU A 340 17.43 6.37 -15.93
N THR A 341 18.35 5.43 -15.87
CA THR A 341 18.35 4.21 -16.68
C THR A 341 18.12 2.96 -15.86
N ARG A 342 18.53 2.98 -14.60
CA ARG A 342 18.34 1.86 -13.67
C ARG A 342 17.92 2.35 -12.29
N ASP A 343 16.87 1.75 -11.76
CA ASP A 343 16.41 1.90 -10.37
C ASP A 343 16.29 0.51 -9.74
N TYR A 344 17.07 0.26 -8.70
CA TYR A 344 17.00 -0.96 -7.91
C TYR A 344 16.58 -0.62 -6.49
N MET A 345 15.54 -1.27 -6.01
CA MET A 345 15.08 -1.17 -4.63
C MET A 345 14.96 -2.55 -4.01
N MET A 346 15.44 -2.71 -2.79
CA MET A 346 15.25 -3.92 -1.99
C MET A 346 14.75 -3.54 -0.60
N SER A 347 13.67 -4.16 -0.16
CA SER A 347 13.15 -4.05 1.21
C SER A 347 13.27 -5.40 1.92
N ASP A 348 13.90 -5.44 3.08
CA ASP A 348 14.01 -6.64 3.93
C ASP A 348 12.86 -6.63 4.94
N PHE A 349 11.82 -7.41 4.68
CA PHE A 349 10.67 -7.58 5.55
C PHE A 349 10.92 -8.68 6.57
N ALA A 350 10.77 -8.36 7.86
CA ALA A 350 10.91 -9.34 8.94
C ALA A 350 10.05 -8.98 10.16
N LEU A 351 9.62 -9.97 10.92
CA LEU A 351 8.83 -9.78 12.15
C LEU A 351 9.61 -9.00 13.22
N ASN A 352 10.93 -9.13 13.25
CA ASN A 352 11.79 -8.34 14.12
C ASN A 352 13.05 -7.88 13.36
N LYS A 353 13.78 -6.90 13.94
CA LYS A 353 14.96 -6.29 13.29
C LYS A 353 16.29 -6.97 13.66
N LYS A 354 16.27 -8.15 14.29
CA LYS A 354 17.48 -8.90 14.54
C LYS A 354 18.08 -9.40 13.24
N GLU A 355 19.38 -9.50 13.19
CA GLU A 355 20.10 -9.83 11.98
C GLU A 355 19.79 -11.23 11.46
N GLU A 356 19.71 -12.19 12.36
CA GLU A 356 19.41 -13.60 12.09
C GLU A 356 17.92 -13.86 11.80
N SER A 357 17.06 -12.83 11.89
CA SER A 357 15.64 -13.01 11.63
C SER A 357 15.37 -13.38 10.19
N LYS A 358 14.65 -14.47 10.03
CA LYS A 358 14.08 -14.89 8.75
C LYS A 358 13.00 -13.90 8.30
N GLY A 359 12.93 -13.69 7.02
CA GLY A 359 12.01 -12.71 6.44
C GLY A 359 11.82 -12.92 4.95
N VAL A 360 11.41 -11.86 4.30
CA VAL A 360 11.17 -11.82 2.86
C VAL A 360 11.80 -10.57 2.28
N TYR A 361 12.59 -10.71 1.23
CA TYR A 361 12.97 -9.59 0.41
C TYR A 361 11.87 -9.27 -0.57
N GLY A 362 11.52 -7.99 -0.67
CA GLY A 362 10.83 -7.43 -1.81
C GLY A 362 11.82 -6.64 -2.64
N LYS A 363 12.08 -7.06 -3.85
CA LYS A 363 13.01 -6.42 -4.76
C LYS A 363 12.26 -5.83 -5.95
N ARG A 364 12.70 -4.69 -6.42
CA ARG A 364 12.29 -4.11 -7.69
C ARG A 364 13.50 -3.68 -8.47
N THR A 365 13.57 -4.09 -9.73
CA THR A 365 14.50 -3.57 -10.73
C THR A 365 13.69 -2.91 -11.82
N THR A 366 13.92 -1.63 -12.07
CA THR A 366 13.30 -0.89 -13.18
C THR A 366 14.39 -0.40 -14.10
N LEU A 367 14.24 -0.66 -15.38
CA LEU A 367 15.14 -0.22 -16.45
C LEU A 367 14.37 0.69 -17.40
N TYR A 368 14.97 1.79 -17.78
CA TYR A 368 14.42 2.75 -18.73
C TYR A 368 15.32 2.87 -19.94
N ASP A 369 14.72 2.83 -21.13
CA ASP A 369 15.43 2.92 -22.41
C ASP A 369 14.56 3.58 -23.48
N ASN A 370 15.08 3.67 -24.70
CA ASN A 370 14.36 4.17 -25.88
C ASN A 370 13.72 5.56 -25.65
N HIS A 371 14.52 6.49 -25.08
CA HIS A 371 14.06 7.84 -24.78
C HIS A 371 13.85 8.65 -26.06
N ILE A 372 12.65 9.22 -26.22
CA ILE A 372 12.27 10.11 -27.32
C ILE A 372 11.73 11.40 -26.70
N PHE A 373 12.26 12.56 -27.17
CA PHE A 373 11.92 13.86 -26.60
C PHE A 373 11.18 14.74 -27.60
N ASN A 374 10.31 15.59 -27.06
CA ASN A 374 9.59 16.64 -27.79
C ASN A 374 8.78 16.13 -28.98
N GLN A 375 8.36 14.86 -28.98
CA GLN A 375 7.39 14.34 -29.92
C GLN A 375 5.99 14.69 -29.42
N GLU A 376 5.36 15.68 -30.05
CA GLU A 376 4.07 16.18 -29.62
C GLU A 376 2.97 15.14 -29.71
N LYS A 377 2.26 14.97 -28.60
CA LYS A 377 1.01 14.22 -28.51
C LYS A 377 -0.10 15.19 -28.10
N PRO A 378 -1.30 15.08 -28.68
CA PRO A 378 -2.41 15.98 -28.34
C PRO A 378 -2.84 15.82 -26.88
N ALA A 379 -3.37 16.86 -26.25
CA ALA A 379 -3.82 16.79 -24.86
C ALA A 379 -4.86 15.68 -24.60
N ALA A 380 -5.65 15.33 -25.63
CA ALA A 380 -6.59 14.21 -25.56
C ALA A 380 -5.90 12.86 -25.36
N PHE A 381 -4.65 12.68 -25.86
CA PHE A 381 -3.88 11.45 -25.64
C PHE A 381 -3.59 11.19 -24.17
N TYR A 382 -3.36 12.25 -23.38
CA TYR A 382 -3.08 12.18 -21.95
C TYR A 382 -4.33 12.10 -21.07
N ARG A 383 -5.54 12.06 -21.68
CA ARG A 383 -6.75 11.78 -20.90
C ARG A 383 -6.64 10.38 -20.32
N GLU A 384 -6.94 10.28 -19.06
CA GLU A 384 -6.98 9.00 -18.37
C GLU A 384 -8.16 8.19 -18.90
N GLU A 385 -7.85 7.10 -19.58
CA GLU A 385 -8.84 6.12 -20.02
C GLU A 385 -9.18 5.19 -18.86
N VAL A 386 -10.41 4.68 -18.85
CA VAL A 386 -10.78 3.56 -17.98
C VAL A 386 -9.81 2.42 -18.22
N SER A 387 -9.23 1.87 -17.15
CA SER A 387 -8.16 0.87 -17.25
C SER A 387 -8.69 -0.47 -17.77
N TYR A 388 -8.90 -0.58 -19.08
CA TYR A 388 -9.07 -1.85 -19.75
C TYR A 388 -7.71 -2.30 -20.28
N ILE A 389 -7.23 -3.45 -19.78
CA ILE A 389 -6.01 -4.07 -20.26
C ILE A 389 -6.41 -5.29 -21.08
N ASP A 390 -5.96 -5.36 -22.33
CA ASP A 390 -6.22 -6.51 -23.19
C ASP A 390 -5.60 -7.79 -22.59
N ASN A 391 -6.31 -8.90 -22.69
CA ASN A 391 -5.80 -10.21 -22.23
C ASN A 391 -4.47 -10.61 -22.89
N ASP A 392 -4.21 -10.15 -24.12
CA ASP A 392 -2.98 -10.42 -24.84
C ASP A 392 -1.74 -9.91 -24.12
N VAL A 393 -1.87 -8.87 -23.31
CA VAL A 393 -0.79 -8.31 -22.48
C VAL A 393 -0.28 -9.34 -21.45
N TYR A 394 -1.15 -10.19 -20.94
CA TYR A 394 -0.81 -11.22 -19.95
C TYR A 394 -0.43 -12.56 -20.57
N ASN A 395 -0.65 -12.74 -21.88
CA ASN A 395 -0.47 -14.00 -22.59
C ASN A 395 0.62 -13.95 -23.67
N ARG A 396 1.59 -13.04 -23.52
CA ARG A 396 2.73 -12.95 -24.43
C ARG A 396 3.57 -14.22 -24.41
N SER A 397 4.04 -14.67 -25.59
CA SER A 397 4.84 -15.88 -25.75
C SER A 397 6.22 -15.76 -25.06
N GLU A 398 6.84 -16.90 -24.74
CA GLU A 398 8.22 -16.95 -24.23
C GLU A 398 9.22 -16.34 -25.23
N GLU A 399 8.93 -16.44 -26.52
CA GLU A 399 9.72 -15.83 -27.58
C GLU A 399 9.68 -14.30 -27.51
N TYR A 400 8.47 -13.74 -27.35
CA TYR A 400 8.30 -12.29 -27.12
C TYR A 400 9.13 -11.81 -25.94
N TRP A 401 9.09 -12.51 -24.81
CA TRP A 401 9.85 -12.16 -23.62
C TRP A 401 11.35 -12.28 -23.83
N ARG A 402 11.81 -13.30 -24.54
CA ARG A 402 13.24 -13.49 -24.88
C ARG A 402 13.78 -12.33 -25.71
N GLU A 403 12.97 -11.79 -26.61
CA GLU A 403 13.36 -10.68 -27.51
C GLU A 403 13.25 -9.30 -26.85
N ASN A 404 12.27 -9.11 -25.95
CA ASN A 404 11.94 -7.81 -25.41
C ASN A 404 12.40 -7.57 -23.95
N ARG A 405 13.05 -8.54 -23.30
CA ARG A 405 13.67 -8.32 -22.00
C ARG A 405 14.92 -7.46 -22.13
N TYR A 406 15.01 -6.42 -21.31
CA TYR A 406 16.21 -5.60 -21.21
C TYR A 406 17.36 -6.30 -20.49
N GLU A 407 17.07 -7.14 -19.49
CA GLU A 407 18.04 -8.05 -18.87
C GLU A 407 17.75 -9.50 -19.31
N LYS A 408 18.75 -10.14 -19.95
CA LYS A 408 18.63 -11.57 -20.26
C LYS A 408 18.67 -12.35 -18.99
N LEU A 409 17.66 -13.18 -18.78
CA LEU A 409 17.64 -14.09 -17.63
C LEU A 409 18.80 -15.08 -17.72
N THR A 410 19.45 -15.29 -16.59
CA THR A 410 20.43 -16.37 -16.44
C THR A 410 19.74 -17.74 -16.51
N LYS A 411 20.53 -18.82 -16.66
CA LYS A 411 19.98 -20.18 -16.59
C LYS A 411 19.32 -20.45 -15.23
N ASP A 412 19.87 -19.88 -14.17
CA ASP A 412 19.35 -20.04 -12.81
C ASP A 412 18.01 -19.33 -12.65
N GLU A 413 17.86 -18.08 -13.14
CA GLU A 413 16.58 -17.38 -13.14
C GLU A 413 15.50 -18.06 -13.99
N LEU A 414 15.85 -18.63 -15.15
CA LEU A 414 14.94 -19.48 -15.94
C LEU A 414 14.52 -20.74 -15.17
N GLY A 415 15.45 -21.31 -14.38
CA GLY A 415 15.18 -22.41 -13.46
C GLY A 415 14.16 -22.05 -12.39
N VAL A 416 14.21 -20.82 -11.87
CA VAL A 416 13.25 -20.30 -10.88
C VAL A 416 11.81 -20.30 -11.42
N TYR A 417 11.58 -19.87 -12.66
CA TYR A 417 10.24 -19.89 -13.26
C TYR A 417 9.67 -21.32 -13.29
N LYS A 418 10.46 -22.30 -13.75
CA LYS A 418 10.05 -23.71 -13.77
C LYS A 418 9.83 -24.26 -12.37
N MET A 419 10.67 -23.90 -11.41
CA MET A 419 10.52 -24.27 -10.01
C MET A 419 9.21 -23.74 -9.42
N LEU A 420 8.88 -22.46 -9.64
CA LEU A 420 7.64 -21.86 -9.16
C LEU A 420 6.39 -22.52 -9.79
N ASP A 421 6.44 -22.84 -11.06
CA ASP A 421 5.34 -23.55 -11.73
C ASP A 421 5.17 -24.98 -11.19
N THR A 422 6.26 -25.69 -10.93
CA THR A 422 6.24 -27.01 -10.29
C THR A 422 5.71 -26.91 -8.86
N LEU A 423 6.12 -25.88 -8.09
CA LEU A 423 5.72 -25.68 -6.70
C LEU A 423 4.19 -25.54 -6.58
N LYS A 424 3.53 -24.87 -7.53
CA LYS A 424 2.07 -24.72 -7.57
C LYS A 424 1.33 -26.06 -7.64
N THR A 425 1.93 -27.12 -8.18
CA THR A 425 1.32 -28.43 -8.30
C THR A 425 1.44 -29.28 -7.02
N VAL A 426 2.28 -28.88 -6.07
CA VAL A 426 2.51 -29.63 -4.83
C VAL A 426 1.36 -29.42 -3.85
N LYS A 427 0.63 -30.50 -3.51
CA LYS A 427 -0.53 -30.44 -2.59
C LYS A 427 -0.26 -29.75 -1.26
N LYS A 428 0.90 -30.01 -0.66
CA LYS A 428 1.28 -29.41 0.62
C LYS A 428 1.48 -27.91 0.51
N PHE A 429 2.07 -27.46 -0.58
CA PHE A 429 2.21 -26.05 -0.85
C PHE A 429 0.84 -25.38 -1.03
N GLN A 430 -0.06 -26.01 -1.79
CA GLN A 430 -1.43 -25.49 -1.94
C GLN A 430 -2.16 -25.37 -0.59
N GLN A 431 -1.96 -26.31 0.33
CA GLN A 431 -2.54 -26.22 1.68
C GLN A 431 -2.01 -25.02 2.47
N ILE A 432 -0.68 -24.78 2.45
CA ILE A 432 -0.05 -23.64 3.12
C ILE A 432 -0.54 -22.33 2.49
N TYR A 433 -0.56 -22.28 1.18
CA TYR A 433 -1.04 -21.14 0.42
C TYR A 433 -2.49 -20.80 0.75
N ASN A 434 -3.37 -21.80 0.77
CA ASN A 434 -4.78 -21.64 1.13
C ASN A 434 -4.93 -21.13 2.58
N LEU A 435 -4.12 -21.61 3.52
CA LEU A 435 -4.15 -21.11 4.90
C LEU A 435 -3.78 -19.62 4.98
N VAL A 436 -2.72 -19.22 4.28
CA VAL A 436 -2.30 -17.80 4.20
C VAL A 436 -3.39 -16.95 3.53
N GLN A 437 -4.02 -17.48 2.49
CA GLN A 437 -5.12 -16.81 1.81
C GLN A 437 -6.34 -16.62 2.74
N ILE A 438 -6.70 -17.64 3.51
CA ILE A 438 -7.80 -17.57 4.49
C ILE A 438 -7.54 -16.46 5.52
N LEU A 439 -6.33 -16.41 6.08
CA LEU A 439 -5.94 -15.39 7.06
C LEU A 439 -5.97 -13.97 6.48
N GLY A 440 -5.64 -13.82 5.22
CA GLY A 440 -5.62 -12.53 4.53
C GLY A 440 -6.99 -12.08 4.00
N SER A 441 -7.76 -12.98 3.35
CA SER A 441 -9.03 -12.64 2.70
C SER A 441 -10.26 -12.92 3.55
N GLY A 442 -10.12 -13.82 4.51
CA GLY A 442 -11.25 -14.37 5.23
C GLY A 442 -12.07 -15.40 4.44
N TYR A 443 -11.61 -15.81 3.24
CA TYR A 443 -12.33 -16.77 2.40
C TYR A 443 -11.54 -18.08 2.24
N VAL A 444 -12.29 -19.18 2.21
CA VAL A 444 -11.79 -20.51 1.81
C VAL A 444 -12.16 -20.75 0.36
N GLN A 445 -11.18 -20.81 -0.51
CA GLN A 445 -11.40 -21.06 -1.92
C GLN A 445 -11.60 -22.57 -2.19
N VAL A 446 -12.74 -22.91 -2.81
CA VAL A 446 -13.07 -24.26 -3.26
C VAL A 446 -13.39 -24.19 -4.75
N GLY A 447 -12.39 -24.45 -5.59
CA GLY A 447 -12.51 -24.26 -7.03
C GLY A 447 -12.76 -22.80 -7.39
N HIS A 448 -13.90 -22.51 -8.01
CA HIS A 448 -14.35 -21.16 -8.36
C HIS A 448 -15.33 -20.55 -7.37
N PHE A 449 -15.37 -21.07 -6.16
CA PHE A 449 -16.24 -20.58 -5.09
C PHE A 449 -15.41 -20.25 -3.87
N ASP A 450 -15.58 -19.01 -3.36
CA ASP A 450 -15.00 -18.52 -2.12
C ASP A 450 -16.04 -18.66 -1.01
N TYR A 451 -15.86 -19.63 -0.10
CA TYR A 451 -16.68 -19.78 1.09
C TYR A 451 -16.25 -18.77 2.17
N GLY A 452 -17.20 -18.00 2.70
CA GLY A 452 -16.92 -17.00 3.73
C GLY A 452 -17.75 -15.71 3.60
N PRO A 453 -17.27 -14.57 4.18
CA PRO A 453 -16.06 -14.43 5.01
C PRO A 453 -16.17 -15.15 6.35
N ILE A 454 -15.16 -15.92 6.72
CA ILE A 454 -15.15 -16.72 7.95
C ILE A 454 -15.31 -15.88 9.21
N PHE A 455 -14.69 -14.68 9.22
CA PHE A 455 -14.73 -13.76 10.36
C PHE A 455 -16.15 -13.22 10.64
N SER A 456 -17.08 -13.35 9.71
CA SER A 456 -18.50 -12.98 9.88
C SER A 456 -19.42 -14.17 10.13
N SER A 457 -18.87 -15.39 10.26
CA SER A 457 -19.67 -16.60 10.46
C SER A 457 -20.32 -16.65 11.83
N PHE A 458 -19.78 -15.93 12.80
CA PHE A 458 -20.33 -15.82 14.14
C PHE A 458 -20.52 -14.36 14.53
N GLY A 459 -21.64 -14.05 15.19
CA GLY A 459 -21.95 -12.72 15.70
C GLY A 459 -22.80 -12.81 16.96
N PHE A 460 -22.92 -11.69 17.67
CA PHE A 460 -23.75 -11.56 18.84
C PHE A 460 -24.36 -10.16 18.91
N ASN A 461 -25.67 -10.09 19.20
CA ASN A 461 -26.36 -8.85 19.53
C ASN A 461 -27.58 -9.17 20.42
N GLU A 462 -28.16 -8.15 21.07
CA GLU A 462 -29.25 -8.34 22.00
C GLU A 462 -30.54 -8.90 21.36
N VAL A 463 -30.78 -8.66 20.07
CA VAL A 463 -31.96 -9.11 19.35
C VAL A 463 -31.83 -10.57 18.95
N GLU A 464 -30.73 -10.95 18.31
CA GLU A 464 -30.54 -12.32 17.79
C GLU A 464 -29.90 -13.25 18.81
N GLY A 465 -29.36 -12.73 19.93
CA GLY A 465 -28.46 -13.51 20.77
C GLY A 465 -27.22 -13.92 19.97
N ALA A 466 -26.89 -15.18 20.01
CA ALA A 466 -25.89 -15.74 19.11
C ALA A 466 -26.44 -15.79 17.68
N ARG A 467 -25.58 -15.48 16.72
CA ARG A 467 -25.87 -15.52 15.27
C ARG A 467 -24.86 -16.39 14.56
N LEU A 468 -25.33 -17.38 13.84
CA LEU A 468 -24.52 -18.15 12.89
C LEU A 468 -24.82 -17.71 11.45
N ARG A 469 -23.78 -17.50 10.67
CA ARG A 469 -23.88 -17.13 9.26
C ARG A 469 -23.01 -18.04 8.40
N THR A 470 -23.53 -18.47 7.27
CA THR A 470 -22.80 -19.19 6.22
C THR A 470 -23.07 -18.53 4.88
N GLY A 471 -22.08 -18.55 4.00
CA GLY A 471 -22.23 -17.93 2.67
C GLY A 471 -20.96 -17.99 1.87
N GLY A 472 -20.95 -17.31 0.73
CA GLY A 472 -19.81 -17.24 -0.15
C GLY A 472 -20.10 -16.45 -1.40
N ARG A 473 -19.14 -16.50 -2.31
CA ARG A 473 -19.20 -15.83 -3.61
C ARG A 473 -18.55 -16.67 -4.71
N THR A 474 -18.99 -16.48 -5.93
CA THR A 474 -18.24 -16.99 -7.07
C THR A 474 -16.95 -16.18 -7.22
N TYR A 475 -15.83 -16.82 -7.55
CA TYR A 475 -14.55 -16.15 -7.76
C TYR A 475 -13.73 -16.89 -8.83
N PHE A 476 -13.59 -16.28 -9.99
CA PHE A 476 -12.82 -16.80 -11.12
C PHE A 476 -11.46 -16.10 -11.26
N GLY A 477 -11.21 -15.11 -10.39
CA GLY A 477 -9.99 -14.33 -10.35
C GLY A 477 -10.24 -12.82 -10.21
N PRO A 478 -9.18 -12.00 -10.19
CA PRO A 478 -9.28 -10.55 -10.02
C PRO A 478 -9.97 -9.84 -11.20
N ASN A 479 -10.18 -10.54 -12.32
CA ASN A 479 -10.71 -9.99 -13.57
C ASN A 479 -12.10 -10.54 -13.91
N ASP A 480 -12.83 -10.99 -12.93
CA ASP A 480 -14.18 -11.53 -13.09
C ASP A 480 -15.11 -10.56 -13.81
N SER A 481 -15.79 -11.05 -14.87
CA SER A 481 -16.82 -10.27 -15.55
C SER A 481 -18.18 -10.32 -14.84
N TRP A 482 -18.38 -11.28 -13.94
CA TRP A 482 -19.59 -11.41 -13.15
C TRP A 482 -19.28 -12.01 -11.80
N ARG A 483 -20.13 -11.75 -10.81
CA ARG A 483 -20.03 -12.30 -9.46
C ARG A 483 -21.41 -12.51 -8.88
N LEU A 484 -21.64 -13.69 -8.32
CA LEU A 484 -22.78 -14.02 -7.51
C LEU A 484 -22.32 -14.16 -6.06
N GLN A 485 -22.98 -13.50 -5.13
CA GLN A 485 -22.64 -13.56 -3.71
C GLN A 485 -23.93 -13.83 -2.92
N GLY A 486 -23.85 -14.71 -1.92
CA GLY A 486 -24.99 -14.97 -1.07
C GLY A 486 -24.60 -15.45 0.32
N TYR A 487 -25.52 -15.29 1.25
CA TYR A 487 -25.39 -15.84 2.60
C TYR A 487 -26.77 -16.16 3.19
N THR A 488 -26.77 -17.04 4.18
CA THR A 488 -27.87 -17.24 5.11
C THR A 488 -27.36 -17.11 6.55
N ALA A 489 -28.20 -16.67 7.46
CA ALA A 489 -27.87 -16.54 8.85
C ALA A 489 -29.09 -16.89 9.73
N TYR A 490 -28.83 -17.37 10.93
CA TYR A 490 -29.85 -17.70 11.94
C TYR A 490 -29.50 -17.05 13.27
N GLY A 491 -30.46 -16.35 13.84
CA GLY A 491 -30.39 -15.80 15.19
C GLY A 491 -31.10 -16.73 16.17
N PHE A 492 -30.41 -17.06 17.25
CA PHE A 492 -30.92 -18.05 18.22
C PHE A 492 -31.92 -17.48 19.24
N ASN A 493 -31.97 -16.15 19.39
CA ASN A 493 -32.90 -15.53 20.32
C ASN A 493 -34.19 -15.04 19.63
N ASP A 494 -34.10 -14.63 18.37
CA ASP A 494 -35.28 -14.20 17.60
C ASP A 494 -35.87 -15.31 16.70
N ASP A 495 -35.22 -16.49 16.67
CA ASP A 495 -35.64 -17.70 15.92
C ASP A 495 -35.94 -17.43 14.43
N LYS A 496 -35.17 -16.48 13.81
CA LYS A 496 -35.41 -16.06 12.43
C LYS A 496 -34.24 -16.36 11.52
N PHE A 497 -34.57 -16.87 10.32
CA PHE A 497 -33.61 -16.93 9.21
C PHE A 497 -33.52 -15.58 8.50
N LYS A 498 -32.29 -15.20 8.20
CA LYS A 498 -31.92 -14.04 7.42
C LYS A 498 -31.12 -14.50 6.21
N TYR A 499 -31.16 -13.73 5.16
CA TYR A 499 -30.41 -14.05 3.95
C TYR A 499 -30.06 -12.78 3.17
N GLY A 500 -29.09 -12.92 2.28
CA GLY A 500 -28.77 -11.94 1.25
C GLY A 500 -28.26 -12.65 0.01
N LEU A 501 -28.73 -12.19 -1.16
CA LEU A 501 -28.29 -12.65 -2.46
C LEU A 501 -28.07 -11.44 -3.35
N SER A 502 -26.91 -11.36 -4.01
CA SER A 502 -26.59 -10.29 -4.94
C SER A 502 -25.80 -10.80 -6.14
N ALA A 503 -25.96 -10.14 -7.25
CA ALA A 503 -25.24 -10.38 -8.48
C ALA A 503 -24.67 -9.07 -9.05
N LYS A 504 -23.50 -9.17 -9.64
CA LYS A 504 -22.87 -8.11 -10.44
C LYS A 504 -22.45 -8.71 -11.79
N TRP A 505 -22.68 -7.97 -12.85
CA TRP A 505 -22.31 -8.37 -14.20
C TRP A 505 -21.77 -7.18 -14.99
N MET A 506 -20.52 -7.28 -15.44
CA MET A 506 -19.88 -6.28 -16.28
C MET A 506 -20.22 -6.56 -17.74
N VAL A 507 -21.10 -5.75 -18.30
CA VAL A 507 -21.57 -5.89 -19.68
C VAL A 507 -20.65 -5.18 -20.68
N ASP A 508 -19.94 -4.14 -20.27
CA ASP A 508 -18.93 -3.45 -21.08
C ASP A 508 -17.64 -3.24 -20.25
N LYS A 509 -16.56 -3.87 -20.70
CA LYS A 509 -15.26 -3.79 -20.03
C LYS A 509 -14.56 -2.44 -20.26
N LYS A 510 -14.78 -1.79 -21.42
CA LYS A 510 -14.10 -0.54 -21.76
C LYS A 510 -14.58 0.64 -20.92
N ARG A 511 -15.89 0.73 -20.72
CA ARG A 511 -16.55 1.76 -19.89
C ARG A 511 -16.88 1.28 -18.50
N ARG A 512 -16.53 0.00 -18.18
CA ARG A 512 -16.91 -0.65 -16.92
C ARG A 512 -18.39 -0.49 -16.60
N ILE A 513 -19.26 -0.80 -17.56
CA ILE A 513 -20.68 -0.82 -17.29
C ILE A 513 -21.01 -2.10 -16.54
N ILE A 514 -21.41 -1.95 -15.28
CA ILE A 514 -21.73 -3.05 -14.39
C ILE A 514 -23.20 -2.96 -14.01
N LEU A 515 -23.93 -4.00 -14.31
CA LEU A 515 -25.28 -4.21 -13.80
C LEU A 515 -25.20 -4.93 -12.46
N SER A 516 -25.99 -4.50 -11.51
CA SER A 516 -26.08 -5.11 -10.19
C SER A 516 -27.52 -5.29 -9.76
N GLY A 517 -27.76 -6.29 -8.93
CA GLY A 517 -29.06 -6.50 -8.32
C GLY A 517 -28.97 -7.44 -7.14
N GLY A 518 -29.89 -7.30 -6.21
CA GLY A 518 -29.92 -8.16 -5.04
C GLY A 518 -31.15 -7.98 -4.16
N ASN A 519 -31.32 -8.96 -3.28
CA ASN A 519 -32.31 -8.89 -2.21
C ASN A 519 -31.68 -9.34 -0.90
N ARG A 520 -32.04 -8.66 0.19
CA ARG A 520 -31.58 -8.96 1.52
C ARG A 520 -32.73 -8.83 2.53
N ARG A 521 -32.88 -9.86 3.36
CA ARG A 521 -33.69 -9.79 4.58
C ARG A 521 -32.78 -10.03 5.77
N ASP A 522 -32.56 -9.01 6.58
CA ASP A 522 -31.60 -9.04 7.69
C ASP A 522 -31.97 -8.03 8.77
N ILE A 523 -31.21 -7.95 9.83
CA ILE A 523 -31.29 -6.87 10.80
C ILE A 523 -30.12 -5.92 10.67
N GLU A 524 -30.35 -4.65 10.90
CA GLU A 524 -29.31 -3.63 10.89
C GLU A 524 -29.58 -2.47 11.84
N GLN A 525 -28.53 -1.73 12.16
CA GLN A 525 -28.63 -0.46 12.85
C GLN A 525 -28.81 0.67 11.85
N ILE A 526 -29.91 1.41 11.95
CA ILE A 526 -30.07 2.67 11.22
C ILE A 526 -29.04 3.67 11.73
N GLY A 527 -28.37 4.35 10.82
CA GLY A 527 -27.37 5.36 11.19
C GLY A 527 -26.02 4.81 11.62
N ALA A 528 -25.68 3.57 11.26
CA ALA A 528 -24.32 3.07 11.40
C ALA A 528 -23.31 3.80 10.48
N SER A 529 -23.78 4.42 9.42
CA SER A 529 -23.02 5.32 8.56
C SER A 529 -23.98 6.32 7.90
N LEU A 530 -23.54 7.54 7.76
CA LEU A 530 -24.24 8.57 6.97
C LEU A 530 -24.00 8.36 5.46
N THR A 531 -22.78 7.98 5.10
CA THR A 531 -22.41 7.73 3.69
C THR A 531 -23.04 6.43 3.22
N THR A 532 -23.74 6.48 2.08
CA THR A 532 -24.26 5.29 1.43
C THR A 532 -23.12 4.45 0.90
N THR A 533 -23.05 3.18 1.27
CA THR A 533 -21.97 2.28 0.83
C THR A 533 -22.19 1.80 -0.59
N ASN A 534 -21.13 1.56 -1.34
CA ASN A 534 -21.18 0.96 -2.69
C ASN A 534 -21.51 -0.55 -2.67
N ASP A 535 -21.82 -1.12 -1.52
CA ASP A 535 -22.25 -2.50 -1.42
C ASP A 535 -23.69 -2.62 -1.89
N VAL A 536 -23.94 -3.48 -2.86
CA VAL A 536 -25.28 -3.76 -3.41
C VAL A 536 -26.29 -4.06 -2.32
N LEU A 537 -25.87 -4.67 -1.23
CA LEU A 537 -26.72 -5.02 -0.10
C LEU A 537 -26.64 -4.05 1.09
N GLY A 538 -25.73 -3.06 1.05
CA GLY A 538 -25.66 -1.93 1.98
C GLY A 538 -25.53 -2.30 3.47
N ARG A 539 -24.89 -3.43 3.80
CA ARG A 539 -24.83 -3.90 5.18
C ARG A 539 -23.81 -3.12 6.00
N SER A 540 -24.21 -2.65 7.18
CA SER A 540 -23.28 -2.10 8.16
C SER A 540 -22.52 -3.18 8.93
N PHE A 541 -21.20 -3.03 9.06
CA PHE A 541 -20.36 -3.90 9.88
C PHE A 541 -20.72 -3.83 11.37
N ALA A 542 -21.20 -2.68 11.82
CA ALA A 542 -21.54 -2.45 13.24
C ALA A 542 -22.77 -3.22 13.72
N SER A 543 -23.68 -3.63 12.81
CA SER A 543 -24.95 -4.27 13.17
C SER A 543 -24.83 -5.71 13.68
N SER A 544 -23.68 -6.35 13.58
CA SER A 544 -23.47 -7.74 13.99
C SER A 544 -22.11 -7.97 14.66
N SER A 545 -21.57 -6.97 15.34
CA SER A 545 -20.26 -7.07 16.00
C SER A 545 -20.35 -7.89 17.27
N VAL A 546 -19.49 -8.92 17.39
CA VAL A 546 -19.27 -9.68 18.64
C VAL A 546 -18.73 -8.79 19.77
N PHE A 547 -18.23 -7.62 19.45
CA PHE A 547 -17.51 -6.72 20.36
C PHE A 547 -18.27 -5.42 20.58
N SER A 548 -19.61 -5.48 20.72
CA SER A 548 -20.38 -4.30 21.08
C SER A 548 -20.16 -3.91 22.54
N SER A 549 -20.14 -2.61 22.80
CA SER A 549 -20.10 -2.02 24.13
C SER A 549 -21.39 -1.22 24.35
N GLY A 550 -22.19 -1.53 25.37
CA GLY A 550 -23.49 -0.90 25.62
C GLY A 550 -24.66 -1.63 24.98
N SER A 551 -25.88 -1.10 25.13
CA SER A 551 -27.10 -1.70 24.60
C SER A 551 -27.16 -1.58 23.08
N ASN A 552 -27.32 -2.68 22.39
CA ASN A 552 -27.49 -2.77 20.94
C ASN A 552 -28.85 -3.41 20.53
N GLY A 553 -29.85 -3.33 21.38
CA GLY A 553 -31.19 -3.82 21.11
C GLY A 553 -32.02 -2.99 20.14
N LYS A 554 -31.59 -1.75 19.84
CA LYS A 554 -32.30 -0.85 18.92
C LYS A 554 -31.93 -1.13 17.46
N LEU A 555 -32.24 -2.34 16.99
CA LEU A 555 -31.99 -2.78 15.63
C LEU A 555 -33.28 -2.82 14.82
N THR A 556 -33.13 -2.76 13.51
CA THR A 556 -34.22 -2.70 12.53
C THR A 556 -34.20 -3.92 11.63
N ASN A 557 -35.35 -4.59 11.49
CA ASN A 557 -35.58 -5.56 10.42
C ASN A 557 -35.64 -4.82 9.10
N ILE A 558 -34.82 -5.21 8.16
CA ILE A 558 -34.82 -4.68 6.80
C ILE A 558 -35.09 -5.77 5.79
N ASN A 559 -36.00 -5.51 4.85
CA ASN A 559 -36.06 -6.23 3.59
C ASN A 559 -35.76 -5.23 2.49
N LEU A 560 -34.64 -5.43 1.78
CA LEU A 560 -34.12 -4.52 0.76
C LEU A 560 -33.96 -5.27 -0.54
N THR A 561 -34.66 -4.79 -1.58
CA THR A 561 -34.38 -5.18 -2.98
C THR A 561 -33.76 -3.99 -3.67
N ASN A 562 -32.67 -4.20 -4.40
CA ASN A 562 -32.11 -3.15 -5.22
C ASN A 562 -31.65 -3.68 -6.59
N VAL A 563 -31.67 -2.78 -7.59
CA VAL A 563 -31.08 -2.95 -8.90
C VAL A 563 -30.32 -1.68 -9.25
N GLY A 564 -29.22 -1.82 -9.95
CA GLY A 564 -28.41 -0.65 -10.26
C GLY A 564 -27.51 -0.85 -11.48
N VAL A 565 -27.03 0.26 -11.97
CA VAL A 565 -26.03 0.35 -13.02
C VAL A 565 -24.90 1.27 -12.58
N GLU A 566 -23.70 0.84 -12.78
CA GLU A 566 -22.47 1.59 -12.55
C GLU A 566 -21.72 1.75 -13.86
N MET A 567 -21.16 2.93 -14.10
CA MET A 567 -20.35 3.21 -15.28
C MET A 567 -19.18 4.11 -14.90
N GLU A 568 -17.99 3.79 -15.40
CA GLU A 568 -16.83 4.66 -15.27
C GLU A 568 -16.70 5.53 -16.53
N LEU A 569 -16.96 6.83 -16.41
CA LEU A 569 -16.93 7.78 -17.54
C LEU A 569 -15.52 8.07 -18.02
N VAL A 570 -14.66 8.33 -17.08
CA VAL A 570 -13.20 8.46 -17.21
C VAL A 570 -12.58 7.79 -16.01
N LYS A 571 -11.31 7.46 -16.06
CA LYS A 571 -10.62 6.79 -14.96
C LYS A 571 -10.88 7.47 -13.62
N ASN A 572 -11.34 6.68 -12.66
CA ASN A 572 -11.65 7.12 -11.30
C ASN A 572 -12.82 8.10 -11.15
N LEU A 573 -13.63 8.30 -12.20
CA LEU A 573 -14.91 9.01 -12.15
C LEU A 573 -16.03 8.04 -12.47
N THR A 574 -16.73 7.59 -11.44
CA THR A 574 -17.80 6.59 -11.53
C THR A 574 -19.16 7.25 -11.37
N LEU A 575 -20.09 6.94 -12.25
CA LEU A 575 -21.50 7.22 -12.09
C LEU A 575 -22.22 5.94 -11.71
N GLN A 576 -23.16 6.06 -10.78
CA GLN A 576 -24.04 4.98 -10.40
C GLN A 576 -25.47 5.49 -10.41
N SER A 577 -26.40 4.64 -10.82
CA SER A 577 -27.83 4.87 -10.65
C SER A 577 -28.47 3.57 -10.20
N GLY A 578 -29.40 3.67 -9.28
CA GLY A 578 -30.06 2.51 -8.73
C GLY A 578 -31.51 2.79 -8.36
N PHE A 579 -32.31 1.74 -8.36
CA PHE A 579 -33.64 1.70 -7.78
C PHE A 579 -33.63 0.72 -6.61
N SER A 580 -34.14 1.14 -5.48
CA SER A 580 -34.29 0.31 -4.27
C SER A 580 -35.74 0.34 -3.77
N TYR A 581 -36.17 -0.80 -3.27
CA TYR A 581 -37.37 -0.95 -2.45
C TYR A 581 -37.00 -1.56 -1.12
N ARG A 582 -37.42 -0.91 -0.04
CA ARG A 582 -37.11 -1.38 1.31
C ARG A 582 -38.35 -1.32 2.23
N THR A 583 -38.41 -2.30 3.13
CA THR A 583 -39.29 -2.26 4.30
C THR A 583 -38.44 -2.23 5.55
N LEU A 584 -38.80 -1.36 6.50
CA LEU A 584 -38.11 -1.16 7.77
C LEU A 584 -39.11 -1.35 8.91
N GLU A 585 -38.76 -2.21 9.87
CA GLU A 585 -39.57 -2.49 11.07
C GLU A 585 -38.65 -2.60 12.27
N ALA A 586 -39.10 -2.25 13.47
CA ALA A 586 -38.32 -2.48 14.67
C ALA A 586 -38.04 -4.00 14.83
N ALA A 587 -36.83 -4.35 15.24
CA ALA A 587 -36.44 -5.75 15.39
C ALA A 587 -36.70 -6.28 16.80
N SER A 588 -36.98 -5.39 17.77
CA SER A 588 -37.26 -5.73 19.17
C SER A 588 -38.19 -4.69 19.76
N ASP A 589 -38.73 -4.99 20.95
CA ASP A 589 -39.57 -4.08 21.75
C ASP A 589 -38.79 -2.93 22.40
N ALA A 590 -37.43 -2.87 22.19
CA ALA A 590 -36.59 -1.82 22.75
C ALA A 590 -36.85 -0.43 22.16
N PHE A 591 -37.49 -0.37 20.97
CA PHE A 591 -37.92 0.86 20.31
C PHE A 591 -38.95 0.55 19.23
N SER A 592 -39.65 1.60 18.72
CA SER A 592 -40.49 1.48 17.54
C SER A 592 -40.04 2.41 16.41
N LEU A 593 -40.50 2.16 15.20
CA LEU A 593 -40.38 3.04 14.05
C LEU A 593 -41.72 3.68 13.70
N ASP A 594 -42.62 3.79 14.68
CA ASP A 594 -43.98 4.28 14.48
C ASP A 594 -43.98 5.77 14.15
N TYR A 595 -44.94 6.14 13.30
CA TYR A 595 -45.16 7.53 12.91
C TYR A 595 -46.64 7.81 12.79
N TYR A 596 -47.02 9.09 13.00
CA TYR A 596 -48.37 9.57 12.80
C TYR A 596 -48.68 9.73 11.32
N THR A 597 -49.80 9.22 10.87
CA THR A 597 -50.29 9.31 9.50
C THR A 597 -51.29 10.48 9.28
N ASP A 598 -51.78 11.03 10.39
CA ASP A 598 -52.71 12.17 10.39
C ASP A 598 -52.14 13.37 11.16
N ALA A 599 -52.58 14.57 10.79
CA ALA A 599 -52.11 15.82 11.42
C ALA A 599 -52.56 15.95 12.90
N ALA A 600 -53.59 15.21 13.30
CA ALA A 600 -54.12 15.23 14.66
C ALA A 600 -53.30 14.32 15.62
N GLY A 601 -52.37 13.48 15.09
CA GLY A 601 -51.57 12.56 15.91
C GLY A 601 -52.42 11.44 16.54
N THR A 602 -53.50 10.99 15.87
CA THR A 602 -54.42 9.97 16.38
C THR A 602 -54.21 8.60 15.73
N MET A 603 -53.74 8.57 14.51
CA MET A 603 -53.46 7.33 13.78
C MET A 603 -51.98 7.11 13.61
N THR A 604 -51.51 5.94 14.09
CA THR A 604 -50.13 5.54 13.92
C THR A 604 -49.95 4.42 12.91
N LYS A 605 -48.84 4.38 12.26
CA LYS A 605 -48.41 3.27 11.41
C LYS A 605 -47.02 2.80 11.85
N SER A 606 -46.86 1.48 11.97
CA SER A 606 -45.59 0.85 12.31
C SER A 606 -44.80 0.49 11.07
N GLY A 607 -43.53 0.78 11.13
CA GLY A 607 -42.61 0.48 10.05
C GLY A 607 -42.79 1.39 8.82
N VAL A 608 -41.87 1.28 7.89
CA VAL A 608 -41.77 2.11 6.70
C VAL A 608 -41.58 1.25 5.45
N LYS A 609 -42.38 1.52 4.41
CA LYS A 609 -42.17 0.97 3.07
C LYS A 609 -41.68 2.10 2.17
N GLN A 610 -40.64 1.91 1.43
CA GLN A 610 -40.07 2.98 0.63
C GLN A 610 -39.42 2.51 -0.67
N SER A 611 -39.84 3.08 -1.78
CA SER A 611 -39.14 3.02 -3.07
C SER A 611 -38.33 4.28 -3.28
N GLU A 612 -37.12 4.11 -3.77
CA GLU A 612 -36.15 5.19 -3.93
C GLU A 612 -35.34 4.97 -5.22
N VAL A 613 -35.09 6.02 -5.96
CA VAL A 613 -34.10 6.09 -7.03
C VAL A 613 -32.94 6.91 -6.52
N ASN A 614 -31.71 6.42 -6.70
CA ASN A 614 -30.50 7.15 -6.36
C ASN A 614 -29.62 7.38 -7.57
N PHE A 615 -28.94 8.54 -7.59
CA PHE A 615 -27.90 8.91 -8.53
C PHE A 615 -26.66 9.32 -7.75
N GLN A 616 -25.54 8.72 -8.09
CA GLN A 616 -24.30 8.89 -7.37
C GLN A 616 -23.16 9.19 -8.33
N VAL A 617 -22.34 10.15 -7.95
CA VAL A 617 -21.09 10.49 -8.63
C VAL A 617 -19.97 10.29 -7.63
N GLU A 618 -19.01 9.43 -7.96
CA GLU A 618 -17.79 9.22 -7.15
C GLU A 618 -16.57 9.59 -7.98
N TYR A 619 -15.74 10.47 -7.45
CA TYR A 619 -14.46 10.86 -8.04
C TYR A 619 -13.30 10.59 -7.05
N THR A 620 -12.38 9.74 -7.47
CA THR A 620 -11.22 9.32 -6.66
C THR A 620 -9.91 9.63 -7.40
N PRO A 621 -9.50 10.90 -7.47
CA PRO A 621 -8.30 11.29 -8.21
C PRO A 621 -7.06 10.55 -7.70
N ASN A 622 -6.18 10.16 -8.63
CA ASN A 622 -4.94 9.44 -8.38
C ASN A 622 -5.09 8.05 -7.72
N ARG A 623 -6.30 7.52 -7.63
CA ARG A 623 -6.52 6.15 -7.17
C ARG A 623 -5.92 5.17 -8.16
N LYS A 624 -5.05 4.28 -7.69
CA LYS A 624 -4.54 3.14 -8.45
C LYS A 624 -5.22 1.86 -8.00
N THR A 625 -5.59 1.01 -8.91
CA THR A 625 -6.30 -0.24 -8.63
C THR A 625 -5.65 -1.43 -9.31
N ILE A 626 -5.76 -2.62 -8.71
CA ILE A 626 -5.40 -3.90 -9.30
C ILE A 626 -6.67 -4.60 -9.80
N GLY A 627 -6.53 -5.31 -10.91
CA GLY A 627 -7.63 -6.01 -11.55
C GLY A 627 -8.52 -5.08 -12.37
N TYR A 628 -9.29 -5.69 -13.25
CA TYR A 628 -10.30 -5.02 -14.09
C TYR A 628 -11.65 -5.76 -14.07
N GLY A 629 -11.84 -6.63 -13.08
CA GLY A 629 -13.09 -7.34 -12.84
C GLY A 629 -14.21 -6.46 -12.28
N VAL A 630 -15.34 -7.06 -11.92
CA VAL A 630 -16.48 -6.37 -11.29
C VAL A 630 -16.13 -5.69 -9.98
N GLU A 631 -15.08 -6.17 -9.30
CA GLU A 631 -14.45 -5.53 -8.15
C GLU A 631 -12.97 -5.28 -8.42
N ARG A 632 -12.46 -4.16 -7.92
CA ARG A 632 -11.05 -3.78 -8.02
C ARG A 632 -10.52 -3.43 -6.65
N ASP A 633 -9.32 -3.91 -6.34
CA ASP A 633 -8.63 -3.55 -5.10
C ASP A 633 -7.74 -2.32 -5.29
N ASN A 634 -7.61 -1.52 -4.24
CA ASN A 634 -6.74 -0.36 -4.25
C ASN A 634 -5.28 -0.79 -4.10
N VAL A 635 -4.42 -0.28 -4.97
CA VAL A 635 -2.95 -0.48 -4.89
C VAL A 635 -2.33 0.53 -3.96
N ASP A 636 -2.75 1.79 -4.09
CA ASP A 636 -2.25 2.88 -3.29
C ASP A 636 -3.24 3.29 -2.21
N SER A 637 -2.70 3.72 -1.12
CA SER A 637 -3.38 4.61 -0.21
C SER A 637 -2.39 5.73 0.15
N PRO A 638 -2.84 6.88 0.51
CA PRO A 638 -4.21 7.32 0.59
C PRO A 638 -4.58 8.17 -0.63
N PHE A 639 -5.80 8.10 -1.07
CA PHE A 639 -6.32 8.95 -2.15
C PHE A 639 -7.49 9.82 -1.68
N SER A 640 -7.69 10.94 -2.36
CA SER A 640 -8.84 11.82 -2.13
C SER A 640 -10.11 11.17 -2.67
N ARG A 641 -11.24 11.39 -2.00
CA ARG A 641 -12.54 10.89 -2.42
C ARG A 641 -13.56 12.02 -2.36
N PHE A 642 -14.22 12.25 -3.48
CA PHE A 642 -15.42 13.08 -3.59
C PHE A 642 -16.60 12.17 -3.91
N TYR A 643 -17.69 12.39 -3.22
CA TYR A 643 -18.89 11.61 -3.39
C TYR A 643 -20.10 12.52 -3.29
N LEU A 644 -20.95 12.51 -4.32
CA LEU A 644 -22.23 13.21 -4.36
C LEU A 644 -23.32 12.16 -4.60
N ASN A 645 -24.29 12.13 -3.73
CA ASN A 645 -25.47 11.29 -3.86
C ASN A 645 -26.73 12.14 -3.85
N TYR A 646 -27.62 11.86 -4.80
CA TYR A 646 -28.97 12.38 -4.84
C TYR A 646 -29.95 11.21 -4.84
N SER A 647 -30.93 11.23 -3.94
CA SER A 647 -31.96 10.23 -3.84
C SER A 647 -33.32 10.86 -3.91
N HIS A 648 -34.23 10.23 -4.64
CA HIS A 648 -35.66 10.61 -4.72
C HIS A 648 -36.53 9.44 -4.25
N GLY A 649 -37.22 9.64 -3.14
CA GLY A 649 -38.23 8.73 -2.59
C GLY A 649 -39.61 8.98 -3.20
N PHE A 650 -40.27 7.92 -3.62
CA PHE A 650 -41.62 7.99 -4.22
C PHE A 650 -42.66 7.65 -3.18
N LYS A 651 -43.79 8.39 -3.18
CA LYS A 651 -44.99 8.02 -2.45
C LYS A 651 -45.93 7.24 -3.38
N GLY A 652 -46.49 6.15 -2.89
CA GLY A 652 -47.46 5.33 -3.62
C GLY A 652 -46.85 4.26 -4.55
N LEU A 653 -45.64 4.42 -5.03
CA LEU A 653 -44.96 3.42 -5.84
C LEU A 653 -44.61 2.19 -4.98
N LEU A 654 -45.14 1.01 -5.33
CA LEU A 654 -45.01 -0.23 -4.54
C LEU A 654 -45.43 -0.05 -3.06
N ASP A 655 -46.56 0.67 -2.85
CA ASP A 655 -47.09 1.01 -1.52
C ASP A 655 -46.16 1.84 -0.65
N SER A 656 -45.30 2.63 -1.24
CA SER A 656 -44.35 3.47 -0.55
C SER A 656 -45.01 4.62 0.18
N ASP A 657 -44.50 4.92 1.37
CA ASP A 657 -45.15 5.80 2.34
C ASP A 657 -44.86 7.29 2.12
N PHE A 658 -43.62 7.62 1.67
CA PHE A 658 -43.14 9.00 1.70
C PHE A 658 -42.55 9.43 0.36
N GLN A 659 -42.72 10.73 0.11
CA GLN A 659 -42.02 11.44 -0.94
C GLN A 659 -40.99 12.36 -0.31
N TYR A 660 -39.75 12.25 -0.75
CA TYR A 660 -38.67 13.08 -0.29
C TYR A 660 -37.53 13.18 -1.33
N GLU A 661 -36.67 14.15 -1.13
CA GLU A 661 -35.43 14.28 -1.86
C GLU A 661 -34.28 14.36 -0.87
N LYS A 662 -33.19 13.63 -1.10
CA LYS A 662 -32.03 13.66 -0.26
C LYS A 662 -30.78 13.95 -1.07
N ILE A 663 -29.97 14.90 -0.60
CA ILE A 663 -28.69 15.26 -1.18
C ILE A 663 -27.61 15.03 -0.12
N GLN A 664 -26.53 14.33 -0.49
CA GLN A 664 -25.39 14.10 0.36
C GLN A 664 -24.08 14.38 -0.40
N LEU A 665 -23.16 15.09 0.23
CA LEU A 665 -21.84 15.36 -0.27
C LEU A 665 -20.82 14.86 0.76
N TYR A 666 -19.89 14.02 0.33
CA TYR A 666 -18.81 13.50 1.15
C TYR A 666 -17.46 13.84 0.50
N TYR A 667 -16.52 14.29 1.33
CA TYR A 667 -15.15 14.60 0.92
C TYR A 667 -14.16 14.03 1.91
N LYS A 668 -13.17 13.29 1.41
CA LYS A 668 -12.04 12.78 2.19
C LYS A 668 -10.73 13.21 1.54
N GLN A 669 -9.87 13.87 2.31
CA GLN A 669 -8.57 14.34 1.87
C GLN A 669 -7.48 13.89 2.84
N PRO A 670 -6.65 12.92 2.46
CA PRO A 670 -5.38 12.64 3.13
C PRO A 670 -4.31 13.62 2.66
N ILE A 671 -3.49 14.11 3.60
CA ILE A 671 -2.40 15.06 3.32
C ILE A 671 -1.15 14.58 4.06
N ILE A 672 -0.08 14.35 3.32
CA ILE A 672 1.24 14.06 3.91
C ILE A 672 1.96 15.38 4.14
N ILE A 673 2.30 15.67 5.40
CA ILE A 673 2.97 16.91 5.80
C ILE A 673 4.46 16.62 6.04
N GLY A 674 5.14 16.17 5.02
CA GLY A 674 6.56 15.82 5.10
C GLY A 674 6.88 14.97 6.33
N PRO A 675 7.92 15.34 7.11
CA PRO A 675 8.30 14.55 8.28
C PRO A 675 7.36 14.74 9.49
N LEU A 676 6.35 15.60 9.40
CA LEU A 676 5.37 15.78 10.47
C LEU A 676 4.27 14.73 10.46
N GLY A 677 4.27 13.86 9.45
CA GLY A 677 3.33 12.76 9.37
C GLY A 677 2.16 13.03 8.44
N ARG A 678 0.99 12.45 8.76
CA ARG A 678 -0.18 12.44 7.88
C ARG A 678 -1.41 13.00 8.58
N THR A 679 -2.09 13.91 7.90
CA THR A 679 -3.41 14.45 8.25
C THR A 679 -4.47 13.80 7.36
N ASN A 680 -5.62 13.44 7.93
CA ASN A 680 -6.83 13.10 7.20
C ASN A 680 -7.90 14.12 7.57
N ILE A 681 -8.58 14.67 6.57
CA ILE A 681 -9.74 15.53 6.71
C ILE A 681 -10.92 14.81 6.06
N ILE A 682 -12.03 14.68 6.78
CA ILE A 682 -13.27 14.11 6.26
C ILE A 682 -14.38 15.10 6.55
N MET A 683 -15.18 15.39 5.53
CA MET A 683 -16.35 16.27 5.62
C MET A 683 -17.54 15.56 4.98
N GLU A 684 -18.68 15.66 5.62
CA GLU A 684 -19.93 15.18 5.05
C GLU A 684 -21.06 16.16 5.35
N VAL A 685 -21.86 16.45 4.33
CA VAL A 685 -23.01 17.33 4.43
C VAL A 685 -24.21 16.62 3.79
N GLY A 686 -25.33 16.66 4.46
CA GLY A 686 -26.55 16.07 3.92
C GLY A 686 -27.77 16.86 4.29
N LYS A 687 -28.78 16.82 3.39
CA LYS A 687 -30.11 17.40 3.62
C LYS A 687 -31.16 16.52 2.98
N THR A 688 -32.22 16.26 3.74
CA THR A 688 -33.45 15.62 3.24
C THR A 688 -34.55 16.66 3.21
N PHE A 689 -35.25 16.78 2.10
CA PHE A 689 -36.39 17.63 1.88
C PHE A 689 -37.68 16.77 1.89
N GLY A 690 -38.73 17.24 2.55
CA GLY A 690 -39.96 16.50 2.73
C GLY A 690 -40.16 16.03 4.16
N THR A 691 -41.36 15.66 4.49
CA THR A 691 -41.75 15.15 5.81
C THR A 691 -41.48 13.64 5.84
N ILE A 692 -40.56 13.19 6.69
CA ILE A 692 -40.12 11.81 6.76
C ILE A 692 -40.02 11.32 8.21
N PRO A 693 -40.29 10.02 8.46
CA PRO A 693 -40.19 9.43 9.78
C PRO A 693 -38.76 9.08 10.17
N LEU A 694 -38.56 8.70 11.42
CA LEU A 694 -37.28 8.31 11.99
C LEU A 694 -36.49 7.33 11.10
N GLY A 695 -37.17 6.32 10.53
CA GLY A 695 -36.56 5.29 9.70
C GLY A 695 -35.90 5.81 8.41
N LEU A 696 -36.25 7.03 7.96
CA LEU A 696 -35.70 7.66 6.75
C LEU A 696 -34.78 8.86 7.06
N MET A 697 -34.74 9.33 8.32
CA MET A 697 -33.88 10.45 8.72
C MET A 697 -32.39 10.04 8.76
N SER A 698 -31.56 11.06 8.80
CA SER A 698 -30.12 10.87 9.00
C SER A 698 -29.79 10.78 10.50
N VAL A 699 -29.53 9.56 10.99
CA VAL A 699 -29.08 9.33 12.36
C VAL A 699 -27.57 9.52 12.41
N ILE A 700 -27.08 10.36 13.33
CA ILE A 700 -25.65 10.60 13.47
C ILE A 700 -24.97 9.36 14.07
N PRO A 701 -23.93 8.82 13.41
CA PRO A 701 -23.35 7.53 13.79
C PRO A 701 -22.64 7.56 15.15
N GLY A 702 -23.25 6.99 16.17
CA GLY A 702 -22.62 6.69 17.44
C GLY A 702 -21.84 5.36 17.37
N ASN A 703 -20.71 5.29 18.03
CA ASN A 703 -19.90 4.09 18.07
C ASN A 703 -20.02 3.36 19.41
N GLN A 704 -20.92 2.40 19.50
CA GLN A 704 -21.09 1.53 20.67
C GLN A 704 -20.33 0.20 20.52
N THR A 705 -19.09 0.24 20.01
CA THR A 705 -18.17 -0.89 19.99
C THR A 705 -16.89 -0.56 20.76
N TYR A 706 -16.08 -1.56 21.08
CA TYR A 706 -14.74 -1.36 21.65
C TYR A 706 -13.70 -0.91 20.62
N PHE A 707 -14.08 -0.89 19.34
CA PHE A 707 -13.16 -0.56 18.25
C PHE A 707 -13.39 0.84 17.68
N THR A 708 -12.32 1.46 17.22
CA THR A 708 -12.39 2.69 16.43
C THR A 708 -12.97 2.37 15.05
N ILE A 709 -14.11 2.97 14.72
CA ILE A 709 -14.74 2.89 13.40
C ILE A 709 -14.66 4.27 12.74
N GLU A 710 -14.21 4.32 11.50
CA GLU A 710 -14.12 5.55 10.71
C GLU A 710 -15.53 6.14 10.50
N ASN A 711 -15.64 7.46 10.44
CA ASN A 711 -16.88 8.23 10.25
C ASN A 711 -17.92 8.03 11.37
N THR A 712 -17.50 7.67 12.58
CA THR A 712 -18.39 7.55 13.74
C THR A 712 -17.92 8.41 14.90
N PHE A 713 -18.81 8.78 15.81
CA PHE A 713 -18.52 9.51 17.03
C PHE A 713 -18.36 8.54 18.21
N SER A 714 -17.25 8.65 18.92
CA SER A 714 -16.88 7.68 19.97
C SER A 714 -17.74 7.75 21.22
N ASN A 715 -18.27 8.93 21.53
CA ASN A 715 -19.01 9.20 22.77
C ASN A 715 -20.51 9.43 22.53
N LEU A 716 -21.03 9.23 21.30
CA LEU A 716 -22.45 9.28 21.01
C LEU A 716 -23.11 7.92 21.22
N ASN A 717 -24.28 7.92 21.81
CA ASN A 717 -25.18 6.79 21.86
C ASN A 717 -25.99 6.66 20.55
N PHE A 718 -26.56 5.49 20.31
CA PHE A 718 -27.46 5.28 19.17
C PHE A 718 -28.70 6.15 19.31
N TYR A 719 -29.11 6.78 18.19
CA TYR A 719 -30.24 7.69 18.14
C TYR A 719 -30.16 8.92 19.04
N GLU A 720 -29.00 9.24 19.61
CA GLU A 720 -28.85 10.45 20.41
C GLU A 720 -29.05 11.72 19.59
N PHE A 721 -28.51 11.72 18.36
CA PHE A 721 -28.73 12.78 17.39
C PHE A 721 -29.32 12.24 16.10
N VAL A 722 -30.48 12.80 15.72
CA VAL A 722 -31.17 12.52 14.48
C VAL A 722 -31.42 13.84 13.76
N THR A 723 -31.24 13.86 12.46
CA THR A 723 -31.28 15.09 11.67
C THR A 723 -31.93 14.89 10.31
N ASP A 724 -32.52 15.92 9.78
CA ASP A 724 -32.89 16.01 8.36
C ASP A 724 -31.87 16.86 7.58
N GLN A 725 -31.05 17.67 8.29
CA GLN A 725 -29.95 18.42 7.73
C GLN A 725 -28.76 18.33 8.67
N TYR A 726 -27.57 18.01 8.13
CA TYR A 726 -26.35 17.88 8.92
C TYR A 726 -25.10 18.30 8.16
N ALA A 727 -24.06 18.65 8.92
CA ALA A 727 -22.68 18.80 8.46
C ALA A 727 -21.74 18.18 9.50
N THR A 728 -20.84 17.32 9.06
CA THR A 728 -19.79 16.71 9.90
C THR A 728 -18.41 17.11 9.43
N LEU A 729 -17.49 17.21 10.37
CA LEU A 729 -16.06 17.42 10.12
C LEU A 729 -15.27 16.47 11.03
N GLU A 730 -14.38 15.72 10.44
CA GLU A 730 -13.38 14.91 11.14
C GLU A 730 -11.99 15.33 10.70
N TRP A 731 -11.13 15.63 11.65
CA TRP A 731 -9.73 15.90 11.46
C TRP A 731 -8.89 14.99 12.35
N ASN A 732 -7.98 14.24 11.74
CA ASN A 732 -7.06 13.35 12.43
C ASN A 732 -5.65 13.59 11.95
N HIS A 733 -4.70 13.66 12.87
CA HIS A 733 -3.28 13.79 12.55
C HIS A 733 -2.46 12.72 13.25
N ASN A 734 -1.67 11.98 12.46
CA ASN A 734 -0.71 10.98 12.92
C ASN A 734 0.71 11.52 12.72
N PHE A 735 1.42 11.80 13.81
CA PHE A 735 2.79 12.33 13.79
C PHE A 735 3.85 11.29 13.45
N SER A 736 3.45 10.03 13.24
CA SER A 736 4.35 8.91 12.87
C SER A 736 5.49 8.66 13.86
N GLY A 737 5.28 9.00 15.14
CA GLY A 737 6.24 8.80 16.22
C GLY A 737 7.28 9.93 16.39
N ARG A 738 7.11 11.03 15.65
CA ARG A 738 8.08 12.13 15.66
C ARG A 738 8.23 12.82 17.01
N LEU A 739 7.13 13.01 17.74
CA LEU A 739 7.16 13.64 19.06
C LEU A 739 7.75 12.67 20.09
N PHE A 740 7.27 11.43 20.12
CA PHE A 740 7.75 10.39 21.02
C PHE A 740 9.21 10.01 20.78
N ALA A 741 9.71 10.10 19.56
CA ALA A 741 11.13 9.88 19.25
C ALA A 741 12.09 10.88 19.96
N ARG A 742 11.57 12.03 20.41
CA ARG A 742 12.35 13.02 21.17
C ARG A 742 12.46 12.68 22.66
N ILE A 743 11.57 11.82 23.17
CA ILE A 743 11.53 11.39 24.56
C ILE A 743 12.30 10.06 24.68
N PRO A 744 13.44 9.98 25.39
CA PRO A 744 14.32 8.81 25.39
C PRO A 744 13.64 7.48 25.72
N PHE A 745 12.71 7.47 26.68
CA PHE A 745 11.94 6.29 27.04
C PHE A 745 10.95 5.88 25.94
N MET A 746 10.13 6.82 25.45
CA MET A 746 9.12 6.58 24.42
C MET A 746 9.74 6.15 23.09
N ARG A 747 10.92 6.66 22.78
CA ARG A 747 11.67 6.29 21.58
C ARG A 747 11.95 4.79 21.46
N LYS A 748 12.22 4.10 22.59
CA LYS A 748 12.46 2.65 22.60
C LYS A 748 11.20 1.83 22.28
N LEU A 749 10.02 2.39 22.56
CA LEU A 749 8.75 1.73 22.33
C LEU A 749 8.27 1.84 20.88
N ASN A 750 8.85 2.76 20.10
CA ASN A 750 8.43 3.09 18.73
C ASN A 750 6.93 3.45 18.61
N TRP A 751 6.33 3.93 19.68
CA TRP A 751 4.93 4.36 19.69
C TRP A 751 4.73 5.59 18.81
N ARG A 752 3.50 5.76 18.34
CA ARG A 752 3.10 6.84 17.43
C ARG A 752 1.96 7.61 18.06
N GLU A 753 2.12 8.89 18.14
CA GLU A 753 1.11 9.81 18.65
C GLU A 753 0.11 10.18 17.55
N ILE A 754 -1.16 10.19 17.92
CA ILE A 754 -2.28 10.54 17.04
C ILE A 754 -3.18 11.49 17.81
N ILE A 755 -3.66 12.53 17.14
CA ILE A 755 -4.66 13.45 17.71
C ILE A 755 -5.82 13.59 16.74
N GLY A 756 -7.00 13.88 17.25
CA GLY A 756 -8.18 14.03 16.41
C GLY A 756 -9.21 14.96 17.02
N VAL A 757 -9.98 15.57 16.14
CA VAL A 757 -11.17 16.35 16.48
C VAL A 757 -12.27 15.96 15.53
N LYS A 758 -13.50 15.75 16.05
CA LYS A 758 -14.69 15.49 15.27
C LYS A 758 -15.78 16.44 15.70
N GLY A 759 -16.56 16.92 14.75
CA GLY A 759 -17.69 17.77 15.05
C GLY A 759 -18.88 17.47 14.14
N VAL A 760 -20.07 17.71 14.65
CA VAL A 760 -21.30 17.66 13.89
C VAL A 760 -22.23 18.79 14.30
N TYR A 761 -22.85 19.40 13.30
CA TYR A 761 -23.97 20.30 13.39
C TYR A 761 -25.15 19.68 12.66
N GLY A 762 -26.36 19.86 13.16
CA GLY A 762 -27.54 19.39 12.46
C GLY A 762 -28.83 19.94 13.05
N THR A 763 -29.86 19.90 12.26
CA THR A 763 -31.20 20.35 12.61
C THR A 763 -32.26 19.32 12.26
N ILE A 764 -33.42 19.46 12.85
CA ILE A 764 -34.63 18.69 12.52
C ILE A 764 -35.78 19.69 12.34
N SER A 765 -36.52 19.58 11.26
CA SER A 765 -37.72 20.40 11.04
C SER A 765 -38.82 20.06 12.05
N GLY A 766 -39.66 21.03 12.33
CA GLY A 766 -40.85 20.83 13.18
C GLY A 766 -41.78 19.75 12.66
N GLU A 767 -41.94 19.67 11.35
CA GLU A 767 -42.76 18.70 10.64
C GLU A 767 -42.26 17.26 10.87
N ASN A 768 -40.93 17.05 10.77
CA ASN A 768 -40.32 15.75 10.98
C ASN A 768 -40.36 15.33 12.46
N ARG A 769 -40.36 16.28 13.42
CA ARG A 769 -40.59 16.01 14.82
C ARG A 769 -42.03 15.64 15.11
N ALA A 770 -42.98 16.32 14.46
CA ALA A 770 -44.42 16.16 14.71
C ALA A 770 -44.95 14.78 14.30
N ILE A 771 -44.39 14.17 13.27
CA ILE A 771 -44.85 12.84 12.84
C ILE A 771 -44.23 11.68 13.66
N ASN A 772 -43.28 11.95 14.56
CA ASN A 772 -42.64 10.89 15.35
C ASN A 772 -43.63 10.32 16.41
N ALA A 773 -43.89 9.02 16.30
CA ALA A 773 -44.65 8.24 17.27
C ALA A 773 -43.81 7.10 17.88
N SER A 774 -42.49 7.07 17.64
CA SER A 774 -41.62 5.96 18.07
C SER A 774 -41.34 5.87 19.56
N GLY A 775 -41.75 6.88 20.32
CA GLY A 775 -41.42 6.95 21.76
C GLY A 775 -39.95 7.25 22.07
N LEU A 776 -39.08 7.28 21.05
CA LEU A 776 -37.69 7.67 21.22
C LEU A 776 -37.56 9.19 21.38
N ILE A 777 -36.87 9.57 22.45
CA ILE A 777 -36.45 10.97 22.65
C ILE A 777 -35.09 11.14 21.97
N TYR A 778 -35.08 11.89 20.88
CA TYR A 778 -33.85 12.23 20.17
C TYR A 778 -33.77 13.74 19.93
N ASN A 779 -32.55 14.23 19.83
CA ASN A 779 -32.27 15.65 19.60
C ASN A 779 -31.51 15.85 18.30
N ALA A 780 -31.50 17.08 17.80
CA ALA A 780 -30.56 17.49 16.77
C ALA A 780 -29.41 18.30 17.43
N PRO A 781 -28.18 18.18 16.94
CA PRO A 781 -27.06 18.97 17.44
C PRO A 781 -27.09 20.41 16.86
N GLU A 782 -28.09 21.20 17.27
CA GLU A 782 -28.31 22.59 16.83
C GLU A 782 -27.21 23.54 17.26
N LYS A 783 -26.40 23.15 18.25
CA LYS A 783 -25.08 23.70 18.53
C LYS A 783 -24.06 22.65 18.11
N VAL A 784 -22.95 23.05 17.52
CA VAL A 784 -21.93 22.09 17.08
C VAL A 784 -21.56 21.16 18.23
N TYR A 785 -21.91 19.88 18.10
CA TYR A 785 -21.36 18.84 18.96
C TYR A 785 -19.94 18.53 18.54
N TRP A 786 -19.01 18.29 19.48
CA TRP A 786 -17.65 17.96 19.16
C TRP A 786 -17.00 17.02 20.16
N GLU A 787 -16.05 16.24 19.66
CA GLU A 787 -15.19 15.35 20.42
C GLU A 787 -13.74 15.61 20.04
N TYR A 788 -12.85 15.42 21.01
CA TYR A 788 -11.42 15.39 20.73
C TYR A 788 -10.81 14.09 21.23
N SER A 789 -9.73 13.67 20.60
CA SER A 789 -9.08 12.40 20.92
C SER A 789 -7.57 12.53 20.93
N ALA A 790 -6.95 11.70 21.79
CA ALA A 790 -5.52 11.44 21.79
C ALA A 790 -5.31 9.93 21.68
N GLY A 791 -4.50 9.50 20.74
CA GLY A 791 -4.26 8.10 20.49
C GLY A 791 -2.78 7.74 20.56
N ILE A 792 -2.54 6.50 20.96
CA ILE A 792 -1.22 5.86 20.92
C ILE A 792 -1.31 4.69 19.96
N GLY A 793 -0.65 4.81 18.83
CA GLY A 793 -0.53 3.74 17.85
C GLY A 793 0.78 2.98 17.99
N ASN A 794 0.88 1.89 17.22
CA ASN A 794 2.06 1.06 17.16
C ASN A 794 2.38 0.28 18.46
N ILE A 795 1.41 0.06 19.32
CA ILE A 795 1.55 -0.79 20.50
C ILE A 795 1.71 -2.24 20.00
N PHE A 796 2.82 -2.89 20.37
CA PHE A 796 3.21 -4.21 19.84
C PHE A 796 3.18 -4.31 18.30
N LYS A 797 3.35 -3.18 17.60
CA LYS A 797 3.32 -3.02 16.13
C LYS A 797 1.97 -3.22 15.43
N VAL A 798 0.93 -3.59 16.15
CA VAL A 798 -0.38 -3.94 15.57
C VAL A 798 -1.56 -3.25 16.26
N PHE A 799 -1.41 -2.77 17.49
CA PHE A 799 -2.50 -2.17 18.24
C PHE A 799 -2.40 -0.64 18.26
N ARG A 800 -3.55 -0.02 18.31
CA ARG A 800 -3.76 1.39 18.59
C ARG A 800 -4.84 1.52 19.66
N ILE A 801 -4.66 2.46 20.56
CA ILE A 801 -5.63 2.84 21.59
C ILE A 801 -5.90 4.34 21.42
N ASP A 802 -7.17 4.69 21.33
CA ASP A 802 -7.66 6.07 21.24
C ASP A 802 -8.46 6.39 22.51
N PHE A 803 -8.11 7.49 23.13
CA PHE A 803 -8.82 8.10 24.24
C PHE A 803 -9.63 9.25 23.68
N ALA A 804 -10.95 9.22 23.81
CA ALA A 804 -11.85 10.22 23.26
C ALA A 804 -12.65 10.90 24.37
N TRP A 805 -12.71 12.21 24.32
CA TRP A 805 -13.46 13.04 25.24
C TRP A 805 -14.53 13.83 24.50
N ARG A 806 -15.70 13.90 25.14
CA ARG A 806 -16.83 14.69 24.69
C ARG A 806 -16.63 16.15 25.10
N GLY A 807 -16.74 17.09 24.16
CA GLY A 807 -16.45 18.51 24.39
C GLY A 807 -17.64 19.34 24.92
N ASN A 808 -18.88 18.90 24.62
CA ASN A 808 -20.11 19.59 25.05
C ASN A 808 -21.29 18.61 25.12
N TYR A 809 -22.51 19.11 25.35
CA TYR A 809 -23.71 18.29 25.61
C TYR A 809 -23.52 17.32 26.78
N LEU A 810 -22.85 17.75 27.84
CA LEU A 810 -22.44 16.91 28.96
C LEU A 810 -23.58 16.58 29.93
N ASN A 811 -24.73 17.27 29.85
CA ASN A 811 -25.87 17.13 30.75
C ASN A 811 -27.03 16.29 30.16
N THR A 812 -26.84 15.70 29.02
CA THR A 812 -27.81 14.77 28.43
C THR A 812 -27.81 13.46 29.24
N PRO A 813 -28.97 12.87 29.52
CA PRO A 813 -29.04 11.56 30.23
C PRO A 813 -28.21 10.51 29.50
N ASP A 814 -27.61 9.60 30.27
CA ASP A 814 -26.81 8.45 29.80
C ASP A 814 -25.62 8.84 28.92
N THR A 815 -25.10 10.05 29.06
CA THR A 815 -24.02 10.60 28.24
C THR A 815 -22.67 9.97 28.54
N ASN A 816 -22.03 9.40 27.54
CA ASN A 816 -20.63 9.02 27.64
C ASN A 816 -19.74 10.26 27.50
N ARG A 817 -19.03 10.62 28.58
CA ARG A 817 -18.11 11.79 28.60
C ARG A 817 -16.72 11.42 28.11
N PHE A 818 -16.34 10.17 28.28
CA PHE A 818 -15.02 9.64 27.96
C PHE A 818 -15.14 8.19 27.53
N THR A 819 -14.47 7.81 26.45
CA THR A 819 -14.40 6.42 25.99
C THR A 819 -12.98 6.07 25.58
N VAL A 820 -12.67 4.78 25.68
CA VAL A 820 -11.44 4.18 25.18
C VAL A 820 -11.78 3.22 24.07
N LYS A 821 -11.19 3.43 22.89
CA LYS A 821 -11.40 2.59 21.72
C LYS A 821 -10.06 1.99 21.27
N GLY A 822 -10.12 0.75 20.81
CA GLY A 822 -8.98 0.08 20.23
C GLY A 822 -9.09 -0.04 18.72
N SER A 823 -7.98 -0.23 18.06
CA SER A 823 -7.98 -0.76 16.70
C SER A 823 -6.80 -1.70 16.50
N PHE A 824 -7.01 -2.67 15.64
CA PHE A 824 -6.00 -3.63 15.25
C PHE A 824 -5.72 -3.49 13.76
N GLY A 825 -4.45 -3.50 13.37
CA GLY A 825 -4.05 -3.43 11.98
C GLY A 825 -2.54 -3.58 11.82
N PHE A 826 -2.14 -3.96 10.62
CA PHE A 826 -0.72 -3.98 10.24
C PHE A 826 -0.34 -2.57 9.77
N TYR A 827 0.48 -1.88 10.55
CA TYR A 827 0.98 -0.52 10.25
C TYR A 827 2.48 -0.60 9.99
N PHE A 828 2.93 -0.04 8.86
CA PHE A 828 4.35 0.13 8.55
C PHE A 828 5.00 1.26 9.34
#